data_a56dee23e33c98bc0ab415c7e1730de4
#
_entry.id   a56dee23e33c98bc0ab415c7e1730de4
#
_cell.length_a   1.000
_cell.length_b   1.000
_cell.length_c   1.000
_cell.angle_alpha   90.00
_cell.angle_beta   90.00
_cell.angle_gamma   90.00
#
_symmetry.space_group_name_H-M   'P 1'
#
loop_
_entity.id
_entity.type
_entity.pdbx_description
1 polymer ?
#
loop_
_entity_poly.entity_id
_entity_poly.type
_entity_poly.pdbx_seq_one_letter_code
_entity_poly.pdbx_strand_id
1 'polypeptide(L)'
;MDILEKTSLLGGHQNWTTHSIPDKGIKARFLTDGPHGLRKAAASGQSIGLRGAEPSTAFPTGSCLGNTFNPELAYLEGKCIAEECRFYKVNILLGPAICLDKNPLCGRNFEYLSEDPILSGKLGAAWIRGVEDEGIGTSVKHFICNNEENYRFRSDSVVDERALHELYFRNFEIAIKEGKPATVMCSYNAVNGVFLAENKYLLTDVLRKKWGFDGVVRTDWGANHNRVESLKAGTDLERPGDYTANRNSLIDQSRKDPDLEKAIDVSFERIKRLHEKYQDITPRDKIDVLGHASIALQIALEGAVLLKNDNGALPLKKNGKYCIIGEFFEKRRYQGSGSSLLNPIKRVTPKQAFDQENISYVYAKGFSCLYPKKNDRLREQALQLAKAYDSVLLFLGLDEISEREANDRTDRKLPLEERELLKELIRLGKKVNIILFTGSPVELIQHPLITSILDRQLPGERGGEAVYRLLFGEDNPSGRLSQTWPKTRNDIPFVSGYSRSRQELYKEGIFVGYRYYLSHPEERAYPFGFGLSYTSFSYSDLIVKEEKEKIHVSVKVKNTGSVPGKEVIQVYLSKIASKTYRPLRELKSYKKTRLLMPGEEETVDMAIEKEMRKYYETSLHSYLLEDGGYKVLVGCSSRDIRLEAEIAVHGETCDNPLIIKSFISRDIKKITDEEFEMLIGRPIPKVKHYTKKDKITLDTRIDEFHGCRGKFVRFCRRASAKGKIKKARKEKDELLLMDGWFIFHVRENSSIRSLCMSSGGIRQEHSMYGLLYLAQGNIFKAIYYFLKKDKPYPYPDGSKK
;
A
#
# COMPACT_ATOMS: atom_id res chain seq x y z
N MET A 1 0.98 -12.16 -37.84
CA MET A 1 1.22 -13.24 -36.85
C MET A 1 -0.02 -14.09 -36.73
N ASP A 2 0.17 -15.38 -36.57
CA ASP A 2 -0.95 -16.32 -36.41
C ASP A 2 -1.51 -16.27 -34.97
N ILE A 3 -2.60 -17.00 -34.75
CA ILE A 3 -3.28 -17.02 -33.45
C ILE A 3 -2.43 -17.64 -32.32
N LEU A 4 -1.53 -18.60 -32.68
CA LEU A 4 -0.65 -19.25 -31.71
C LEU A 4 0.46 -18.28 -31.25
N GLU A 5 1.02 -17.51 -32.19
CA GLU A 5 1.99 -16.45 -31.87
C GLU A 5 1.37 -15.35 -31.02
N LYS A 6 0.20 -14.82 -31.44
CA LYS A 6 -0.48 -13.76 -30.69
C LYS A 6 -0.81 -14.19 -29.26
N THR A 7 -1.45 -15.35 -29.09
CA THR A 7 -1.88 -15.82 -27.76
C THR A 7 -0.72 -16.20 -26.84
N SER A 8 0.48 -16.50 -27.38
CA SER A 8 1.65 -16.76 -26.55
C SER A 8 2.08 -15.54 -25.73
N LEU A 9 1.96 -14.33 -26.29
CA LEU A 9 2.32 -13.09 -25.60
C LEU A 9 1.26 -12.61 -24.61
N LEU A 10 0.01 -13.10 -24.67
CA LEU A 10 -1.08 -12.72 -23.76
C LEU A 10 -0.96 -13.39 -22.38
N GLY A 11 -0.03 -14.30 -22.18
CA GLY A 11 0.34 -14.91 -20.91
C GLY A 11 1.81 -14.67 -20.57
N GLY A 12 2.13 -14.64 -19.29
CA GLY A 12 3.51 -14.65 -18.85
C GLY A 12 4.18 -15.99 -19.09
N HIS A 13 5.51 -16.00 -19.04
CA HIS A 13 6.32 -17.21 -19.00
C HIS A 13 6.94 -17.36 -17.61
N GLN A 14 6.69 -18.50 -16.97
CA GLN A 14 7.07 -18.74 -15.58
C GLN A 14 6.54 -17.61 -14.64
N ASN A 15 7.33 -17.20 -13.64
CA ASN A 15 6.91 -16.18 -12.68
C ASN A 15 7.25 -14.75 -13.12
N TRP A 16 8.34 -14.53 -13.87
CA TRP A 16 8.93 -13.18 -13.99
C TRP A 16 9.15 -12.69 -15.42
N THR A 17 8.96 -13.52 -16.46
CA THR A 17 9.17 -13.13 -17.84
C THR A 17 7.88 -13.17 -18.66
N THR A 18 7.89 -12.52 -19.82
CA THR A 18 6.96 -12.78 -20.91
C THR A 18 7.53 -13.87 -21.82
N HIS A 19 6.70 -14.45 -22.69
CA HIS A 19 7.20 -15.28 -23.80
C HIS A 19 7.97 -14.44 -24.82
N SER A 20 8.78 -15.09 -25.65
CA SER A 20 9.45 -14.52 -26.80
C SER A 20 8.86 -15.09 -28.10
N ILE A 21 9.07 -14.37 -29.21
CA ILE A 21 8.83 -14.87 -30.58
C ILE A 21 10.11 -14.58 -31.38
N PRO A 22 11.10 -15.50 -31.30
CA PRO A 22 12.44 -15.25 -31.87
C PRO A 22 12.43 -14.93 -33.37
N ASP A 23 11.63 -15.65 -34.17
CA ASP A 23 11.50 -15.45 -35.61
C ASP A 23 10.92 -14.09 -36.01
N LYS A 24 10.33 -13.38 -35.07
CA LYS A 24 9.79 -11.99 -35.21
C LYS A 24 10.59 -10.94 -34.46
N GLY A 25 11.73 -11.32 -33.90
CA GLY A 25 12.59 -10.40 -33.14
C GLY A 25 12.02 -9.96 -31.78
N ILE A 26 10.92 -10.56 -31.30
CA ILE A 26 10.31 -10.24 -30.01
C ILE A 26 11.03 -11.00 -28.90
N LYS A 27 11.87 -10.32 -28.14
CA LYS A 27 12.58 -10.87 -26.98
C LYS A 27 11.68 -10.86 -25.72
N ALA A 28 11.86 -11.82 -24.82
CA ALA A 28 11.19 -11.84 -23.52
C ALA A 28 11.52 -10.59 -22.69
N ARG A 29 10.57 -10.11 -21.87
CA ARG A 29 10.74 -9.01 -20.93
C ARG A 29 10.73 -9.53 -19.51
N PHE A 30 11.62 -9.02 -18.67
CA PHE A 30 11.69 -9.36 -17.25
C PHE A 30 10.90 -8.33 -16.43
N LEU A 31 9.96 -8.82 -15.59
CA LEU A 31 9.16 -8.02 -14.69
C LEU A 31 9.49 -8.44 -13.26
N THR A 32 9.56 -7.50 -12.31
CA THR A 32 9.81 -7.88 -10.90
C THR A 32 9.17 -6.90 -9.92
N ASP A 33 8.97 -7.37 -8.68
CA ASP A 33 8.47 -6.55 -7.59
C ASP A 33 9.44 -5.44 -7.20
N GLY A 34 8.91 -4.39 -6.54
CA GLY A 34 9.74 -3.36 -5.96
C GLY A 34 9.09 -2.00 -5.79
N PRO A 35 8.02 -1.83 -4.98
CA PRO A 35 7.43 -0.50 -4.75
C PRO A 35 8.33 0.43 -3.93
N HIS A 36 9.30 -0.09 -3.17
CA HIS A 36 10.25 0.66 -2.34
C HIS A 36 11.68 0.07 -2.39
N GLY A 37 12.07 -0.43 -3.57
CA GLY A 37 13.37 -1.02 -3.89
C GLY A 37 13.22 -2.24 -4.80
N LEU A 38 14.26 -2.57 -5.54
CA LEU A 38 14.21 -3.66 -6.50
C LEU A 38 14.23 -5.04 -5.82
N ARG A 39 13.22 -5.89 -6.09
CA ARG A 39 13.20 -7.27 -5.62
C ARG A 39 13.31 -8.24 -6.81
N LYS A 40 14.49 -8.41 -7.34
CA LYS A 40 14.76 -9.42 -8.37
C LYS A 40 15.09 -10.77 -7.74
N ALA A 41 14.41 -11.84 -8.15
CA ALA A 41 14.79 -13.20 -7.74
C ALA A 41 16.19 -13.55 -8.30
N ALA A 42 17.07 -14.12 -7.47
CA ALA A 42 18.38 -14.57 -7.87
C ALA A 42 18.29 -15.64 -8.99
N ALA A 43 19.41 -15.96 -9.64
CA ALA A 43 19.50 -16.70 -10.91
C ALA A 43 18.76 -18.06 -11.00
N SER A 44 18.36 -18.68 -9.88
CA SER A 44 17.45 -19.85 -9.87
C SER A 44 15.99 -19.50 -10.24
N GLY A 45 15.67 -18.24 -10.37
CA GLY A 45 14.61 -17.56 -11.14
C GLY A 45 13.14 -17.92 -10.87
N GLN A 46 12.81 -18.98 -10.15
CA GLN A 46 11.42 -19.46 -10.06
C GLN A 46 10.75 -19.26 -8.69
N SER A 47 11.48 -18.79 -7.70
CA SER A 47 10.93 -18.65 -6.35
C SER A 47 10.12 -17.36 -6.22
N ILE A 48 8.83 -17.50 -5.91
CA ILE A 48 8.00 -16.43 -5.36
C ILE A 48 8.21 -16.27 -3.84
N GLY A 49 9.09 -17.08 -3.25
CA GLY A 49 9.46 -17.01 -1.83
C GLY A 49 10.28 -15.77 -1.51
N LEU A 50 10.32 -15.39 -0.22
CA LEU A 50 11.01 -14.18 0.26
C LEU A 50 12.54 -14.30 0.23
N ARG A 51 13.07 -15.51 0.07
CA ARG A 51 14.51 -15.79 0.04
C ARG A 51 15.08 -15.73 -1.39
N GLY A 52 16.34 -15.32 -1.48
CA GLY A 52 17.11 -15.38 -2.72
C GLY A 52 16.79 -14.24 -3.69
N ALA A 53 16.48 -13.05 -3.18
CA ALA A 53 16.50 -11.84 -3.99
C ALA A 53 17.93 -11.31 -4.15
N GLU A 54 18.22 -10.69 -5.30
CA GLU A 54 19.47 -9.96 -5.53
C GLU A 54 19.59 -8.81 -4.52
N PRO A 55 20.82 -8.43 -4.10
CA PRO A 55 21.02 -7.29 -3.23
C PRO A 55 20.57 -5.97 -3.91
N SER A 56 19.85 -5.14 -3.18
CA SER A 56 19.35 -3.87 -3.69
C SER A 56 19.26 -2.83 -2.57
N THR A 57 19.10 -1.56 -2.90
CA THR A 57 18.84 -0.52 -1.92
C THR A 57 17.42 -0.68 -1.37
N ALA A 58 17.28 -0.73 -0.05
CA ALA A 58 15.99 -0.71 0.61
C ALA A 58 15.62 0.73 1.00
N PHE A 59 14.79 1.36 0.17
CA PHE A 59 14.20 2.66 0.50
C PHE A 59 13.17 2.53 1.62
N PRO A 60 12.80 3.64 2.28
CA PRO A 60 11.65 3.68 3.17
C PRO A 60 10.36 3.23 2.46
N THR A 61 9.44 2.65 3.23
CA THR A 61 8.18 2.16 2.66
C THR A 61 7.24 3.27 2.23
N GLY A 62 6.19 2.92 1.46
CA GLY A 62 5.18 3.87 0.99
C GLY A 62 4.59 4.74 2.10
N SER A 63 4.30 4.17 3.28
CA SER A 63 3.79 4.93 4.43
C SER A 63 4.79 6.00 4.94
N CYS A 64 6.10 5.70 4.89
CA CYS A 64 7.13 6.66 5.23
C CYS A 64 7.30 7.74 4.13
N LEU A 65 7.32 7.33 2.86
CA LEU A 65 7.35 8.25 1.72
C LEU A 65 6.12 9.17 1.71
N GLY A 66 4.93 8.64 2.01
CA GLY A 66 3.69 9.42 2.15
C GLY A 66 3.80 10.55 3.16
N ASN A 67 4.43 10.29 4.31
CA ASN A 67 4.64 11.27 5.36
C ASN A 67 5.60 12.40 4.96
N THR A 68 6.39 12.25 3.90
CA THR A 68 7.28 13.32 3.42
C THR A 68 6.52 14.49 2.81
N PHE A 69 5.34 14.28 2.22
CA PHE A 69 4.63 15.26 1.39
C PHE A 69 5.54 15.88 0.32
N ASN A 70 6.48 15.11 -0.20
CA ASN A 70 7.52 15.59 -1.10
C ASN A 70 7.58 14.77 -2.40
N PRO A 71 6.94 15.24 -3.49
CA PRO A 71 6.97 14.56 -4.79
C PRO A 71 8.37 14.45 -5.41
N GLU A 72 9.30 15.36 -5.08
CA GLU A 72 10.67 15.28 -5.57
C GLU A 72 11.40 14.05 -5.01
N LEU A 73 11.22 13.75 -3.71
CA LEU A 73 11.79 12.54 -3.11
C LEU A 73 11.17 11.27 -3.70
N ALA A 74 9.87 11.28 -4.01
CA ALA A 74 9.23 10.16 -4.71
C ALA A 74 9.83 9.94 -6.11
N TYR A 75 10.08 11.01 -6.86
CA TYR A 75 10.76 10.96 -8.16
C TYR A 75 12.18 10.40 -8.02
N LEU A 76 12.97 10.90 -7.08
CA LEU A 76 14.34 10.45 -6.85
C LEU A 76 14.41 8.98 -6.42
N GLU A 77 13.49 8.51 -5.57
CA GLU A 77 13.37 7.10 -5.22
C GLU A 77 13.13 6.24 -6.45
N GLY A 78 12.13 6.60 -7.27
CA GLY A 78 11.82 5.92 -8.53
C GLY A 78 13.03 5.85 -9.47
N LYS A 79 13.73 6.97 -9.63
CA LYS A 79 14.97 7.06 -10.44
C LYS A 79 16.06 6.11 -9.93
N CYS A 80 16.36 6.12 -8.64
CA CYS A 80 17.37 5.24 -8.06
C CYS A 80 17.03 3.75 -8.26
N ILE A 81 15.75 3.37 -8.07
CA ILE A 81 15.31 1.99 -8.28
C ILE A 81 15.42 1.59 -9.77
N ALA A 82 15.14 2.51 -10.69
CA ALA A 82 15.29 2.26 -12.11
C ALA A 82 16.76 2.07 -12.52
N GLU A 83 17.69 2.80 -11.92
CA GLU A 83 19.12 2.58 -12.11
C GLU A 83 19.55 1.16 -11.68
N GLU A 84 18.99 0.63 -10.58
CA GLU A 84 19.20 -0.77 -10.18
C GLU A 84 18.52 -1.76 -11.16
N CYS A 85 17.34 -1.41 -11.68
CA CYS A 85 16.70 -2.20 -12.74
C CYS A 85 17.59 -2.32 -13.99
N ARG A 86 18.26 -1.24 -14.39
CA ARG A 86 19.20 -1.24 -15.51
C ARG A 86 20.42 -2.13 -15.22
N PHE A 87 20.99 -2.07 -14.03
CA PHE A 87 22.08 -2.96 -13.61
C PHE A 87 21.67 -4.43 -13.67
N TYR A 88 20.50 -4.76 -13.14
CA TYR A 88 19.98 -6.12 -13.09
C TYR A 88 19.22 -6.56 -14.35
N LYS A 89 19.14 -5.74 -15.39
CA LYS A 89 18.45 -6.01 -16.67
C LYS A 89 16.96 -6.34 -16.47
N VAL A 90 16.27 -5.54 -15.68
CA VAL A 90 14.81 -5.61 -15.45
C VAL A 90 14.12 -4.58 -16.35
N ASN A 91 13.11 -5.01 -17.12
CA ASN A 91 12.41 -4.14 -18.06
C ASN A 91 11.23 -3.39 -17.43
N ILE A 92 10.53 -4.04 -16.48
CA ILE A 92 9.30 -3.50 -15.89
C ILE A 92 9.31 -3.74 -14.38
N LEU A 93 9.14 -2.67 -13.62
CA LEU A 93 9.06 -2.66 -12.16
C LEU A 93 7.60 -2.64 -11.69
N LEU A 94 7.23 -3.55 -10.77
CA LEU A 94 5.86 -3.70 -10.26
C LEU A 94 5.61 -2.76 -9.08
N GLY A 95 5.39 -1.51 -9.40
CA GLY A 95 5.12 -0.41 -8.49
C GLY A 95 4.73 0.86 -9.26
N PRO A 96 4.36 1.94 -8.54
CA PRO A 96 4.16 2.03 -7.09
C PRO A 96 2.84 1.38 -6.63
N ALA A 97 2.72 1.10 -5.32
CA ALA A 97 1.48 0.67 -4.70
C ALA A 97 0.75 1.91 -4.14
N ILE A 98 -0.42 2.23 -4.69
CA ILE A 98 -1.12 3.49 -4.40
C ILE A 98 -2.58 3.30 -3.93
N CYS A 99 -3.00 2.10 -3.51
CA CYS A 99 -4.31 1.97 -2.86
C CYS A 99 -4.41 2.91 -1.67
N LEU A 100 -5.61 3.40 -1.37
CA LEU A 100 -5.81 4.28 -0.22
C LEU A 100 -5.73 3.51 1.09
N ASP A 101 -5.18 4.14 2.13
CA ASP A 101 -5.18 3.64 3.51
C ASP A 101 -6.57 3.78 4.14
N LYS A 102 -7.54 3.00 3.63
CA LYS A 102 -8.95 3.04 4.04
C LYS A 102 -9.13 2.61 5.50
N ASN A 103 -8.46 1.54 5.89
CA ASN A 103 -8.57 0.96 7.23
C ASN A 103 -7.18 0.64 7.81
N PRO A 104 -6.87 1.14 9.03
CA PRO A 104 -5.57 0.90 9.67
C PRO A 104 -5.23 -0.58 9.94
N LEU A 105 -6.20 -1.49 9.80
CA LEU A 105 -5.99 -2.93 10.00
C LEU A 105 -5.50 -3.66 8.75
N CYS A 106 -5.52 -3.04 7.57
CA CYS A 106 -5.03 -3.66 6.35
C CYS A 106 -3.54 -4.01 6.46
N GLY A 107 -3.19 -5.25 6.17
CA GLY A 107 -1.83 -5.76 6.31
C GLY A 107 -0.81 -5.11 5.39
N ARG A 108 -1.26 -4.48 4.29
CA ARG A 108 -0.41 -3.82 3.27
C ARG A 108 -0.34 -2.30 3.36
N ASN A 109 -0.94 -1.67 4.38
CA ASN A 109 -0.86 -0.20 4.53
C ASN A 109 0.58 0.32 4.55
N PHE A 110 1.54 -0.48 5.03
CA PHE A 110 2.95 -0.07 5.04
C PHE A 110 3.50 0.27 3.65
N GLU A 111 2.97 -0.33 2.58
CA GLU A 111 3.43 -0.08 1.20
C GLU A 111 2.57 0.95 0.44
N TYR A 112 1.44 1.40 1.02
CA TYR A 112 0.60 2.44 0.46
C TYR A 112 1.04 3.83 0.94
N LEU A 113 0.60 4.89 0.24
CA LEU A 113 1.13 6.23 0.45
C LEU A 113 0.28 7.09 1.40
N SER A 114 -1.05 6.98 1.34
CA SER A 114 -1.94 7.86 2.10
C SER A 114 -3.40 7.40 2.10
N GLU A 115 -4.18 7.92 3.06
CA GLU A 115 -5.65 7.90 3.04
C GLU A 115 -6.26 8.96 2.09
N ASP A 116 -5.46 9.95 1.66
CA ASP A 116 -5.90 11.02 0.77
C ASP A 116 -5.53 10.74 -0.69
N PRO A 117 -6.51 10.79 -1.64
CA PRO A 117 -6.27 10.47 -3.03
C PRO A 117 -5.36 11.47 -3.76
N ILE A 118 -5.34 12.75 -3.35
CA ILE A 118 -4.49 13.76 -3.98
C ILE A 118 -3.02 13.50 -3.59
N LEU A 119 -2.76 13.30 -2.30
CA LEU A 119 -1.41 12.99 -1.82
C LEU A 119 -0.90 11.68 -2.42
N SER A 120 -1.70 10.60 -2.35
CA SER A 120 -1.35 9.30 -2.91
C SER A 120 -1.11 9.36 -4.42
N GLY A 121 -1.99 10.04 -5.17
CA GLY A 121 -1.87 10.16 -6.62
C GLY A 121 -0.66 10.99 -7.08
N LYS A 122 -0.40 12.13 -6.43
CA LYS A 122 0.73 13.01 -6.80
C LYS A 122 2.10 12.37 -6.48
N LEU A 123 2.25 11.75 -5.33
CA LEU A 123 3.46 11.00 -4.99
C LEU A 123 3.65 9.80 -5.93
N GLY A 124 2.57 9.03 -6.18
CA GLY A 124 2.59 7.92 -7.14
C GLY A 124 2.99 8.35 -8.55
N ALA A 125 2.44 9.46 -9.04
CA ALA A 125 2.79 10.03 -10.35
C ALA A 125 4.27 10.43 -10.43
N ALA A 126 4.80 11.06 -9.39
CA ALA A 126 6.21 11.47 -9.34
C ALA A 126 7.14 10.25 -9.33
N TRP A 127 6.82 9.23 -8.53
CA TRP A 127 7.57 7.98 -8.48
C TRP A 127 7.57 7.27 -9.85
N ILE A 128 6.40 7.19 -10.52
CA ILE A 128 6.28 6.62 -11.87
C ILE A 128 7.21 7.34 -12.84
N ARG A 129 7.17 8.69 -12.88
CA ARG A 129 8.06 9.47 -13.76
C ARG A 129 9.53 9.18 -13.47
N GLY A 130 9.94 9.12 -12.19
CA GLY A 130 11.33 8.80 -11.83
C GLY A 130 11.80 7.46 -12.42
N VAL A 131 10.92 6.46 -12.50
CA VAL A 131 11.24 5.16 -13.11
C VAL A 131 11.19 5.22 -14.64
N GLU A 132 10.13 5.78 -15.21
CA GLU A 132 9.88 5.79 -16.66
C GLU A 132 10.90 6.66 -17.42
N ASP A 133 11.35 7.77 -16.82
CA ASP A 133 12.37 8.66 -17.40
C ASP A 133 13.75 7.97 -17.53
N GLU A 134 14.02 6.91 -16.74
CA GLU A 134 15.21 6.07 -16.86
C GLU A 134 15.03 4.91 -17.88
N GLY A 135 13.93 4.88 -18.62
CA GLY A 135 13.67 3.86 -19.65
C GLY A 135 13.21 2.50 -19.10
N ILE A 136 12.76 2.45 -17.85
CA ILE A 136 12.18 1.26 -17.21
C ILE A 136 10.67 1.44 -17.10
N GLY A 137 9.90 0.43 -17.52
CA GLY A 137 8.45 0.49 -17.40
C GLY A 137 7.97 0.28 -15.97
N THR A 138 6.84 0.88 -15.63
CA THR A 138 6.18 0.73 -14.32
C THR A 138 4.89 -0.07 -14.41
N SER A 139 4.43 -0.62 -13.28
CA SER A 139 3.13 -1.27 -13.14
C SER A 139 2.44 -0.73 -11.90
N VAL A 140 1.69 0.36 -12.06
CA VAL A 140 0.95 0.95 -10.93
C VAL A 140 -0.08 -0.05 -10.38
N LYS A 141 -0.17 -0.18 -9.05
CA LYS A 141 -0.95 -1.23 -8.37
C LYS A 141 -1.62 -0.76 -7.09
N HIS A 142 -2.65 -1.45 -6.60
CA HIS A 142 -3.44 -2.51 -7.25
C HIS A 142 -4.77 -1.91 -7.69
N PHE A 143 -5.01 -1.78 -8.96
CA PHE A 143 -6.22 -1.19 -9.53
C PHE A 143 -7.41 -2.14 -9.36
N ILE A 144 -8.41 -1.88 -8.51
CA ILE A 144 -8.63 -0.88 -7.47
C ILE A 144 -9.29 -1.52 -6.24
N CYS A 145 -9.43 -0.75 -5.14
CA CYS A 145 -10.14 -1.18 -3.92
C CYS A 145 -9.56 -2.44 -3.27
N ASN A 146 -8.25 -2.67 -3.36
CA ASN A 146 -7.56 -3.74 -2.65
C ASN A 146 -7.21 -3.29 -1.23
N ASN A 147 -8.24 -3.19 -0.36
CA ASN A 147 -8.14 -2.63 0.98
C ASN A 147 -8.28 -3.68 2.10
N GLU A 148 -8.31 -4.97 1.74
CA GLU A 148 -8.24 -6.09 2.68
C GLU A 148 -7.41 -7.24 2.13
N GLU A 149 -6.77 -8.02 3.00
CA GLU A 149 -5.87 -9.10 2.63
C GLU A 149 -6.45 -10.50 2.87
N ASN A 150 -7.26 -10.69 3.93
CA ASN A 150 -7.73 -12.02 4.32
C ASN A 150 -8.63 -12.70 3.29
N TYR A 151 -9.41 -11.95 2.52
CA TYR A 151 -10.31 -12.49 1.49
C TYR A 151 -9.91 -12.07 0.08
N ARG A 152 -8.76 -11.44 -0.13
CA ARG A 152 -8.37 -10.72 -1.35
C ARG A 152 -8.65 -11.46 -2.67
N PHE A 153 -8.45 -12.79 -2.73
CA PHE A 153 -8.72 -13.58 -3.95
C PHE A 153 -10.21 -13.75 -4.27
N ARG A 154 -11.12 -13.31 -3.41
CA ARG A 154 -12.57 -13.55 -3.53
C ARG A 154 -13.43 -12.46 -2.92
N SER A 155 -12.81 -11.46 -2.31
CA SER A 155 -13.57 -10.35 -1.73
C SER A 155 -14.29 -9.57 -2.83
N ASP A 156 -15.42 -9.00 -2.43
CA ASP A 156 -16.20 -8.06 -3.23
C ASP A 156 -16.26 -6.73 -2.49
N SER A 157 -15.58 -5.74 -3.01
CA SER A 157 -15.63 -4.37 -2.50
C SER A 157 -16.93 -3.73 -2.99
N VAL A 158 -17.93 -3.71 -2.10
CA VAL A 158 -19.24 -3.10 -2.38
C VAL A 158 -19.15 -1.62 -2.05
N VAL A 159 -19.00 -0.80 -3.09
CA VAL A 159 -18.69 0.62 -2.97
C VAL A 159 -19.67 1.45 -3.81
N ASP A 160 -20.10 2.59 -3.28
CA ASP A 160 -20.97 3.52 -3.99
C ASP A 160 -20.21 4.24 -5.11
N GLU A 161 -20.95 4.72 -6.12
CA GLU A 161 -20.39 5.33 -7.32
C GLU A 161 -19.62 6.61 -7.00
N ARG A 162 -20.11 7.42 -6.07
CA ARG A 162 -19.47 8.68 -5.68
C ARG A 162 -18.12 8.45 -4.99
N ALA A 163 -18.07 7.56 -4.01
CA ALA A 163 -16.82 7.18 -3.36
C ALA A 163 -15.82 6.57 -4.35
N LEU A 164 -16.31 5.75 -5.29
CA LEU A 164 -15.46 5.20 -6.35
C LEU A 164 -14.79 6.33 -7.14
N HIS A 165 -15.54 7.34 -7.58
CA HIS A 165 -15.06 8.44 -8.40
C HIS A 165 -14.20 9.45 -7.63
N GLU A 166 -14.64 9.88 -6.44
CA GLU A 166 -13.97 10.95 -5.70
C GLU A 166 -12.72 10.45 -4.92
N LEU A 167 -12.66 9.17 -4.55
CA LEU A 167 -11.57 8.61 -3.76
C LEU A 167 -10.76 7.57 -4.55
N TYR A 168 -11.37 6.40 -4.83
CA TYR A 168 -10.64 5.22 -5.34
C TYR A 168 -10.19 5.34 -6.80
N PHE A 169 -10.85 6.15 -7.62
CA PHE A 169 -10.38 6.49 -8.96
C PHE A 169 -9.38 7.63 -8.95
N ARG A 170 -9.57 8.62 -8.09
CA ARG A 170 -8.84 9.88 -8.15
C ARG A 170 -7.32 9.72 -8.04
N ASN A 171 -6.84 8.91 -7.11
CA ASN A 171 -5.40 8.64 -6.97
C ASN A 171 -4.82 7.93 -8.19
N PHE A 172 -5.53 6.94 -8.76
CA PHE A 172 -5.09 6.25 -9.98
C PHE A 172 -5.19 7.14 -11.21
N GLU A 173 -6.25 7.95 -11.34
CA GLU A 173 -6.39 8.90 -12.44
C GLU A 173 -5.21 9.89 -12.50
N ILE A 174 -4.83 10.46 -11.34
CA ILE A 174 -3.67 11.35 -11.22
C ILE A 174 -2.39 10.60 -11.60
N ALA A 175 -2.16 9.44 -11.01
CA ALA A 175 -0.96 8.64 -11.26
C ALA A 175 -0.83 8.23 -12.73
N ILE A 176 -1.93 7.90 -13.41
CA ILE A 176 -1.94 7.48 -14.82
C ILE A 176 -1.74 8.68 -15.75
N LYS A 177 -2.49 9.77 -15.54
CA LYS A 177 -2.41 10.94 -16.42
C LYS A 177 -1.11 11.71 -16.29
N GLU A 178 -0.58 11.85 -15.07
CA GLU A 178 0.62 12.62 -14.78
C GLU A 178 1.90 11.76 -14.78
N GLY A 179 1.80 10.50 -14.37
CA GLY A 179 2.92 9.56 -14.30
C GLY A 179 3.15 8.79 -15.61
N LYS A 180 2.10 8.48 -16.35
CA LYS A 180 2.12 7.74 -17.63
C LYS A 180 2.77 6.35 -17.51
N PRO A 181 2.31 5.48 -16.59
CA PRO A 181 2.89 4.17 -16.38
C PRO A 181 2.79 3.27 -17.63
N ALA A 182 3.78 2.40 -17.84
CA ALA A 182 3.77 1.39 -18.89
C ALA A 182 2.61 0.41 -18.75
N THR A 183 2.30 0.01 -17.53
CA THR A 183 1.27 -0.99 -17.24
C THR A 183 0.46 -0.64 -15.99
N VAL A 184 -0.75 -1.23 -15.91
CA VAL A 184 -1.63 -1.19 -14.72
C VAL A 184 -1.85 -2.63 -14.25
N MET A 185 -1.68 -2.89 -12.96
CA MET A 185 -1.96 -4.20 -12.35
C MET A 185 -3.35 -4.23 -11.73
N CYS A 186 -4.23 -5.12 -12.25
CA CYS A 186 -5.52 -5.42 -11.64
C CYS A 186 -5.35 -5.98 -10.24
N SER A 187 -6.20 -5.57 -9.30
CA SER A 187 -6.30 -6.19 -7.98
C SER A 187 -6.95 -7.58 -8.04
N TYR A 188 -6.87 -8.30 -6.92
CA TYR A 188 -7.48 -9.63 -6.78
C TYR A 188 -9.00 -9.60 -6.62
N ASN A 189 -9.52 -8.58 -5.95
CA ASN A 189 -10.91 -8.48 -5.51
C ASN A 189 -11.88 -8.22 -6.66
N ALA A 190 -13.13 -8.55 -6.42
CA ALA A 190 -14.24 -8.00 -7.19
C ALA A 190 -14.55 -6.57 -6.73
N VAL A 191 -15.15 -5.79 -7.60
CA VAL A 191 -15.77 -4.50 -7.29
C VAL A 191 -17.21 -4.57 -7.76
N ASN A 192 -18.13 -4.40 -6.82
CA ASN A 192 -19.57 -4.46 -7.09
C ASN A 192 -20.02 -5.73 -7.81
N GLY A 193 -19.47 -6.88 -7.38
CA GLY A 193 -19.84 -8.22 -7.85
C GLY A 193 -19.06 -8.75 -9.05
N VAL A 194 -18.20 -7.92 -9.69
CA VAL A 194 -17.41 -8.33 -10.86
C VAL A 194 -15.92 -8.31 -10.52
N PHE A 195 -15.21 -9.44 -10.68
CA PHE A 195 -13.76 -9.49 -10.49
C PHE A 195 -13.05 -8.48 -11.37
N LEU A 196 -12.06 -7.80 -10.81
CA LEU A 196 -11.48 -6.65 -11.50
C LEU A 196 -10.91 -6.98 -12.87
N ALA A 197 -10.21 -8.12 -13.01
CA ALA A 197 -9.69 -8.56 -14.30
C ALA A 197 -10.79 -8.75 -15.38
N GLU A 198 -12.04 -8.93 -15.00
CA GLU A 198 -13.20 -9.16 -15.85
C GLU A 198 -14.16 -7.96 -15.90
N ASN A 199 -13.79 -6.84 -15.28
CA ASN A 199 -14.66 -5.68 -15.16
C ASN A 199 -14.48 -4.72 -16.34
N LYS A 200 -15.28 -4.90 -17.39
CA LYS A 200 -15.26 -4.06 -18.61
C LYS A 200 -15.46 -2.58 -18.30
N TYR A 201 -16.39 -2.25 -17.40
CA TYR A 201 -16.64 -0.84 -17.03
C TYR A 201 -15.37 -0.17 -16.49
N LEU A 202 -14.69 -0.83 -15.54
CA LEU A 202 -13.50 -0.26 -14.92
C LEU A 202 -12.30 -0.23 -15.88
N LEU A 203 -12.06 -1.33 -16.61
CA LEU A 203 -10.87 -1.46 -17.44
C LEU A 203 -11.01 -0.79 -18.81
N THR A 204 -12.17 -0.88 -19.44
CA THR A 204 -12.38 -0.33 -20.78
C THR A 204 -13.00 1.05 -20.74
N ASP A 205 -14.14 1.22 -20.03
CA ASP A 205 -14.88 2.48 -20.13
C ASP A 205 -14.23 3.58 -19.28
N VAL A 206 -13.75 3.27 -18.06
CA VAL A 206 -13.08 4.25 -17.19
C VAL A 206 -11.60 4.38 -17.55
N LEU A 207 -10.81 3.32 -17.34
CA LEU A 207 -9.35 3.39 -17.47
C LEU A 207 -8.90 3.79 -18.89
N ARG A 208 -9.46 3.15 -19.94
CA ARG A 208 -9.03 3.40 -21.32
C ARG A 208 -9.75 4.57 -21.96
N LYS A 209 -11.11 4.57 -21.96
CA LYS A 209 -11.85 5.60 -22.70
C LYS A 209 -11.87 6.95 -21.98
N LYS A 210 -12.18 6.97 -20.66
CA LYS A 210 -12.24 8.25 -19.91
C LYS A 210 -10.86 8.81 -19.58
N TRP A 211 -9.89 7.97 -19.20
CA TRP A 211 -8.56 8.45 -18.79
C TRP A 211 -7.49 8.37 -19.88
N GLY A 212 -7.79 7.71 -21.00
CA GLY A 212 -6.88 7.62 -22.15
C GLY A 212 -5.70 6.68 -21.96
N PHE A 213 -5.77 5.71 -21.04
CA PHE A 213 -4.70 4.76 -20.82
C PHE A 213 -4.53 3.80 -22.01
N ASP A 214 -3.40 3.86 -22.69
CA ASP A 214 -3.08 3.01 -23.86
C ASP A 214 -2.00 1.94 -23.56
N GLY A 215 -1.54 1.85 -22.33
CA GLY A 215 -0.60 0.82 -21.87
C GLY A 215 -1.23 -0.56 -21.68
N VAL A 216 -0.46 -1.49 -21.15
CA VAL A 216 -0.88 -2.86 -20.89
C VAL A 216 -1.55 -3.01 -19.52
N VAL A 217 -2.75 -3.58 -19.50
CA VAL A 217 -3.40 -4.03 -18.28
C VAL A 217 -2.99 -5.48 -18.02
N ARG A 218 -2.45 -5.74 -16.83
CA ARG A 218 -2.04 -7.08 -16.42
C ARG A 218 -2.76 -7.52 -15.13
N THR A 219 -2.87 -8.86 -14.93
CA THR A 219 -3.38 -9.38 -13.66
C THR A 219 -2.33 -9.30 -12.55
N ASP A 220 -2.75 -9.24 -11.29
CA ASP A 220 -1.95 -9.72 -10.18
C ASP A 220 -1.81 -11.26 -10.25
N TRP A 221 -0.98 -11.90 -9.40
CA TRP A 221 -0.63 -13.32 -9.48
C TRP A 221 -1.84 -14.24 -9.27
N GLY A 222 -2.38 -14.77 -10.38
CA GLY A 222 -3.55 -15.64 -10.36
C GLY A 222 -4.88 -14.91 -10.09
N ALA A 223 -4.95 -13.62 -10.36
CA ALA A 223 -6.17 -12.80 -10.22
C ALA A 223 -7.17 -12.99 -11.37
N ASN A 224 -6.98 -13.98 -12.22
CA ASN A 224 -7.85 -14.28 -13.34
C ASN A 224 -8.81 -15.44 -13.00
N HIS A 225 -10.12 -15.27 -13.24
CA HIS A 225 -11.13 -16.31 -13.02
C HIS A 225 -11.65 -16.89 -14.34
N ASN A 226 -11.86 -16.05 -15.36
CA ASN A 226 -12.23 -16.42 -16.73
C ASN A 226 -11.37 -15.65 -17.71
N ARG A 227 -10.45 -16.33 -18.39
CA ARG A 227 -9.47 -15.67 -19.28
C ARG A 227 -10.13 -15.01 -20.51
N VAL A 228 -11.17 -15.63 -21.04
CA VAL A 228 -11.90 -15.08 -22.20
C VAL A 228 -12.60 -13.78 -21.81
N GLU A 229 -13.37 -13.79 -20.72
CA GLU A 229 -14.06 -12.62 -20.23
C GLU A 229 -13.09 -11.52 -19.80
N SER A 230 -11.97 -11.87 -19.16
CA SER A 230 -10.97 -10.88 -18.77
C SER A 230 -10.31 -10.19 -19.97
N LEU A 231 -10.05 -10.94 -21.05
CA LEU A 231 -9.49 -10.36 -22.26
C LEU A 231 -10.50 -9.42 -22.94
N LYS A 232 -11.76 -9.84 -23.06
CA LYS A 232 -12.86 -8.99 -23.61
C LYS A 232 -13.10 -7.74 -22.74
N ALA A 233 -12.87 -7.83 -21.43
CA ALA A 233 -12.95 -6.68 -20.51
C ALA A 233 -11.81 -5.70 -20.65
N GLY A 234 -10.67 -6.10 -21.25
CA GLY A 234 -9.50 -5.22 -21.45
C GLY A 234 -8.26 -5.61 -20.68
N THR A 235 -8.22 -6.78 -20.03
CA THR A 235 -7.01 -7.35 -19.41
C THR A 235 -6.13 -8.01 -20.45
N ASP A 236 -5.03 -7.39 -20.80
CA ASP A 236 -4.15 -7.83 -21.88
C ASP A 236 -3.26 -9.03 -21.47
N LEU A 237 -2.55 -8.95 -20.35
CA LEU A 237 -1.50 -9.89 -19.94
C LEU A 237 -1.89 -10.64 -18.65
N GLU A 238 -2.00 -11.96 -18.73
CA GLU A 238 -2.19 -12.83 -17.56
C GLU A 238 -0.85 -13.12 -16.87
N ARG A 239 -0.81 -13.02 -15.53
CA ARG A 239 0.35 -13.33 -14.70
C ARG A 239 0.00 -14.30 -13.55
N PRO A 240 0.94 -15.22 -13.21
CA PRO A 240 2.27 -15.46 -13.82
C PRO A 240 2.22 -16.04 -15.23
N GLY A 241 1.16 -16.70 -15.64
CA GLY A 241 1.00 -17.30 -16.96
C GLY A 241 1.35 -18.80 -17.01
N ASP A 242 1.61 -19.31 -18.23
CA ASP A 242 1.84 -20.75 -18.50
C ASP A 242 0.70 -21.68 -18.04
N TYR A 243 -0.51 -21.15 -17.85
CA TYR A 243 -1.69 -21.94 -17.55
C TYR A 243 -2.35 -22.39 -18.85
N THR A 244 -2.08 -23.65 -19.24
CA THR A 244 -2.44 -24.22 -20.56
C THR A 244 -3.90 -24.07 -20.91
N ALA A 245 -4.82 -24.34 -19.96
CA ALA A 245 -6.26 -24.28 -20.21
C ALA A 245 -6.73 -22.88 -20.62
N ASN A 246 -6.16 -21.80 -20.04
CA ASN A 246 -6.52 -20.43 -20.37
C ASN A 246 -6.11 -20.07 -21.81
N ARG A 247 -4.88 -20.39 -22.21
CA ARG A 247 -4.41 -20.15 -23.58
C ARG A 247 -5.18 -20.99 -24.59
N ASN A 248 -5.39 -22.28 -24.33
CA ASN A 248 -6.18 -23.16 -25.20
C ASN A 248 -7.60 -22.62 -25.37
N SER A 249 -8.23 -22.15 -24.27
CA SER A 249 -9.58 -21.55 -24.32
C SER A 249 -9.64 -20.31 -25.22
N LEU A 250 -8.63 -19.44 -25.21
CA LEU A 250 -8.53 -18.31 -26.14
C LEU A 250 -8.46 -18.77 -27.59
N ILE A 251 -7.61 -19.75 -27.92
CA ILE A 251 -7.41 -20.28 -29.27
C ILE A 251 -8.68 -20.97 -29.77
N ASP A 252 -9.28 -21.83 -28.97
CA ASP A 252 -10.45 -22.63 -29.39
C ASP A 252 -11.71 -21.78 -29.55
N GLN A 253 -11.93 -20.79 -28.65
CA GLN A 253 -13.13 -19.96 -28.70
C GLN A 253 -13.01 -18.85 -29.74
N SER A 254 -11.84 -18.28 -29.99
CA SER A 254 -11.66 -17.22 -31.00
C SER A 254 -12.08 -17.63 -32.41
N ARG A 255 -12.02 -18.94 -32.73
CA ARG A 255 -12.48 -19.49 -34.02
C ARG A 255 -13.99 -19.28 -34.26
N LYS A 256 -14.77 -18.99 -33.19
CA LYS A 256 -16.24 -18.89 -33.26
C LYS A 256 -16.75 -17.54 -32.69
N ASP A 257 -15.85 -16.71 -32.22
CA ASP A 257 -16.15 -15.47 -31.53
C ASP A 257 -15.28 -14.33 -32.07
N PRO A 258 -15.80 -13.58 -33.09
CA PRO A 258 -15.06 -12.48 -33.70
C PRO A 258 -14.69 -11.35 -32.72
N ASP A 259 -15.48 -11.12 -31.69
CA ASP A 259 -15.17 -10.13 -30.66
C ASP A 259 -13.95 -10.57 -29.81
N LEU A 260 -13.84 -11.85 -29.53
CA LEU A 260 -12.67 -12.42 -28.86
C LEU A 260 -11.41 -12.35 -29.75
N GLU A 261 -11.53 -12.68 -31.05
CA GLU A 261 -10.43 -12.53 -32.00
C GLU A 261 -9.92 -11.10 -32.06
N LYS A 262 -10.83 -10.13 -32.17
CA LYS A 262 -10.48 -8.70 -32.12
C LYS A 262 -9.84 -8.29 -30.79
N ALA A 263 -10.31 -8.82 -29.66
CA ALA A 263 -9.71 -8.55 -28.36
C ALA A 263 -8.28 -9.12 -28.24
N ILE A 264 -8.02 -10.30 -28.83
CA ILE A 264 -6.68 -10.89 -28.95
C ILE A 264 -5.76 -9.96 -29.75
N ASP A 265 -6.23 -9.45 -30.89
CA ASP A 265 -5.43 -8.57 -31.75
C ASP A 265 -5.07 -7.26 -31.07
N VAL A 266 -6.03 -6.63 -30.44
CA VAL A 266 -5.83 -5.36 -29.72
C VAL A 266 -4.86 -5.54 -28.55
N SER A 267 -5.02 -6.59 -27.77
CA SER A 267 -4.13 -6.87 -26.63
C SER A 267 -2.72 -7.25 -27.09
N PHE A 268 -2.62 -8.02 -28.17
CA PHE A 268 -1.35 -8.37 -28.78
C PHE A 268 -0.58 -7.10 -29.22
N GLU A 269 -1.21 -6.17 -29.92
CA GLU A 269 -0.57 -4.92 -30.37
C GLU A 269 -0.11 -4.06 -29.19
N ARG A 270 -0.86 -4.01 -28.09
CA ARG A 270 -0.42 -3.30 -26.87
C ARG A 270 0.82 -3.93 -26.25
N ILE A 271 0.83 -5.26 -26.12
CA ILE A 271 1.97 -5.98 -25.57
C ILE A 271 3.18 -5.88 -26.50
N LYS A 272 2.98 -5.93 -27.82
CA LYS A 272 4.05 -5.72 -28.80
C LYS A 272 4.68 -4.34 -28.64
N ARG A 273 3.87 -3.26 -28.56
CA ARG A 273 4.38 -1.90 -28.30
C ARG A 273 5.13 -1.82 -26.96
N LEU A 274 4.63 -2.49 -25.91
CA LEU A 274 5.35 -2.58 -24.64
C LEU A 274 6.73 -3.23 -24.82
N HIS A 275 6.82 -4.32 -25.58
CA HIS A 275 8.07 -4.99 -25.86
C HIS A 275 9.03 -4.08 -26.64
N GLU A 276 8.54 -3.40 -27.67
CA GLU A 276 9.33 -2.49 -28.50
C GLU A 276 9.88 -1.31 -27.68
N LYS A 277 9.03 -0.68 -26.84
CA LYS A 277 9.40 0.48 -26.03
C LYS A 277 10.49 0.16 -25.00
N TYR A 278 10.44 -1.01 -24.36
CA TYR A 278 11.32 -1.37 -23.25
C TYR A 278 12.30 -2.51 -23.63
N GLN A 279 12.67 -2.64 -24.91
CA GLN A 279 13.58 -3.70 -25.36
C GLN A 279 15.05 -3.39 -25.09
N ASP A 280 15.47 -2.16 -25.28
CA ASP A 280 16.86 -1.76 -25.23
C ASP A 280 17.14 -0.99 -23.93
N ILE A 281 17.32 -1.77 -22.85
CA ILE A 281 17.77 -1.20 -21.58
C ILE A 281 19.26 -0.88 -21.74
N THR A 282 19.64 0.38 -21.61
CA THR A 282 21.06 0.76 -21.51
C THR A 282 21.60 0.21 -20.18
N PRO A 283 22.49 -0.80 -20.21
CA PRO A 283 23.00 -1.38 -18.98
C PRO A 283 23.78 -0.41 -18.13
N ARG A 284 23.77 -0.60 -16.81
CA ARG A 284 24.73 0.00 -15.90
C ARG A 284 25.72 -1.04 -15.42
N ASP A 285 26.99 -0.67 -15.29
CA ASP A 285 28.04 -1.60 -14.84
C ASP A 285 28.11 -1.71 -13.32
N LYS A 286 27.57 -0.72 -12.61
CA LYS A 286 27.55 -0.68 -11.12
C LYS A 286 26.34 0.05 -10.60
N ILE A 287 25.95 -0.28 -9.35
CA ILE A 287 24.95 0.46 -8.57
C ILE A 287 25.66 1.59 -7.83
N ASP A 288 25.07 2.78 -7.84
CA ASP A 288 25.53 3.90 -6.99
C ASP A 288 25.01 3.72 -5.55
N VAL A 289 25.62 2.78 -4.83
CA VAL A 289 25.19 2.41 -3.46
C VAL A 289 25.19 3.61 -2.51
N LEU A 290 26.13 4.55 -2.65
CA LEU A 290 26.23 5.71 -1.76
C LEU A 290 25.18 6.77 -2.10
N GLY A 291 24.98 7.07 -3.38
CA GLY A 291 23.95 7.99 -3.82
C GLY A 291 22.54 7.49 -3.47
N HIS A 292 22.24 6.23 -3.76
CA HIS A 292 20.95 5.62 -3.41
C HIS A 292 20.72 5.60 -1.89
N ALA A 293 21.73 5.23 -1.09
CA ALA A 293 21.64 5.26 0.37
C ALA A 293 21.43 6.68 0.91
N SER A 294 21.98 7.71 0.25
CA SER A 294 21.73 9.12 0.62
C SER A 294 20.27 9.52 0.42
N ILE A 295 19.66 9.14 -0.71
CA ILE A 295 18.23 9.39 -0.96
C ILE A 295 17.36 8.60 0.03
N ALA A 296 17.69 7.32 0.29
CA ALA A 296 16.98 6.52 1.29
C ALA A 296 17.02 7.16 2.70
N LEU A 297 18.19 7.71 3.09
CA LEU A 297 18.34 8.46 4.34
C LEU A 297 17.49 9.74 4.35
N GLN A 298 17.50 10.51 3.28
CA GLN A 298 16.72 11.75 3.17
C GLN A 298 15.21 11.47 3.31
N ILE A 299 14.68 10.44 2.64
CA ILE A 299 13.29 10.02 2.79
C ILE A 299 13.00 9.59 4.23
N ALA A 300 13.92 8.84 4.86
CA ALA A 300 13.77 8.39 6.26
C ALA A 300 13.77 9.56 7.26
N LEU A 301 14.53 10.62 7.00
CA LEU A 301 14.55 11.84 7.81
C LEU A 301 13.26 12.66 7.62
N GLU A 302 12.87 12.90 6.38
CA GLU A 302 11.70 13.73 6.06
C GLU A 302 10.35 13.02 6.27
N GLY A 303 10.33 11.68 6.32
CA GLY A 303 9.13 10.89 6.58
C GLY A 303 8.88 10.58 8.06
N ALA A 304 9.84 10.89 8.94
CA ALA A 304 9.67 10.76 10.38
C ALA A 304 8.75 11.83 10.95
N VAL A 305 7.80 11.43 11.79
CA VAL A 305 6.82 12.34 12.39
C VAL A 305 7.02 12.44 13.90
N LEU A 306 7.25 13.64 14.39
CA LEU A 306 7.27 13.92 15.83
C LEU A 306 5.84 14.11 16.31
N LEU A 307 5.30 13.11 17.04
CA LEU A 307 3.91 13.10 17.51
C LEU A 307 3.72 13.80 18.85
N LYS A 308 4.76 13.81 19.69
CA LYS A 308 4.76 14.44 21.00
C LYS A 308 6.16 14.91 21.37
N ASN A 309 6.28 16.08 22.01
CA ASN A 309 7.56 16.62 22.50
C ASN A 309 7.33 17.60 23.66
N ASP A 310 6.97 17.06 24.83
CA ASP A 310 6.67 17.89 26.02
C ASP A 310 7.96 18.48 26.59
N ASN A 311 7.93 19.79 26.87
CA ASN A 311 9.03 20.54 27.48
C ASN A 311 10.39 20.37 26.77
N GLY A 312 10.38 20.14 25.45
CA GLY A 312 11.61 19.96 24.69
C GLY A 312 12.39 18.69 25.09
N ALA A 313 11.69 17.58 25.35
CA ALA A 313 12.31 16.31 25.68
C ALA A 313 13.25 15.80 24.56
N LEU A 314 13.01 16.22 23.32
CA LEU A 314 13.88 16.10 22.16
C LEU A 314 14.20 17.50 21.59
N PRO A 315 15.39 17.73 21.00
CA PRO A 315 16.49 16.79 20.81
C PRO A 315 17.28 16.50 22.10
N LEU A 316 17.95 15.34 22.11
CA LEU A 316 18.84 14.89 23.18
C LEU A 316 20.22 15.59 23.11
N LYS A 317 20.97 15.59 24.23
CA LYS A 317 22.35 16.10 24.27
C LYS A 317 23.35 14.98 23.99
N LYS A 318 24.33 15.17 23.08
CA LYS A 318 25.32 14.13 22.72
C LYS A 318 26.14 13.60 23.90
N ASN A 319 26.43 14.43 24.89
CA ASN A 319 27.20 14.08 26.08
C ASN A 319 26.36 13.47 27.23
N GLY A 320 25.10 13.13 26.99
CA GLY A 320 24.22 12.46 27.94
C GLY A 320 24.53 10.98 28.11
N LYS A 321 24.05 10.39 29.23
CA LYS A 321 24.02 8.94 29.45
C LYS A 321 22.59 8.44 29.36
N TYR A 322 22.33 7.46 28.50
CA TYR A 322 20.97 7.05 28.15
C TYR A 322 20.67 5.62 28.61
N CYS A 323 19.47 5.43 29.16
CA CYS A 323 18.88 4.13 29.39
C CYS A 323 18.02 3.77 28.18
N ILE A 324 18.43 2.76 27.43
CA ILE A 324 17.74 2.32 26.19
C ILE A 324 17.10 0.97 26.44
N ILE A 325 15.82 0.86 26.12
CA ILE A 325 15.04 -0.38 26.24
C ILE A 325 14.28 -0.65 24.94
N GLY A 326 14.23 -1.92 24.53
CA GLY A 326 13.45 -2.39 23.39
C GLY A 326 14.29 -3.05 22.31
N GLU A 327 13.81 -4.20 21.79
CA GLU A 327 14.53 -4.98 20.78
C GLU A 327 14.74 -4.21 19.49
N PHE A 328 13.85 -3.24 19.13
CA PHE A 328 13.98 -2.44 17.92
C PHE A 328 15.22 -1.52 17.90
N PHE A 329 15.92 -1.33 19.02
CA PHE A 329 17.20 -0.64 19.04
C PHE A 329 18.30 -1.42 18.30
N GLU A 330 18.31 -2.75 18.42
CA GLU A 330 19.31 -3.62 17.77
C GLU A 330 18.75 -4.38 16.56
N LYS A 331 17.40 -4.46 16.42
CA LYS A 331 16.73 -5.15 15.33
C LYS A 331 16.74 -4.31 14.03
N ARG A 332 16.98 -5.00 12.92
CA ARG A 332 17.00 -4.39 11.58
C ARG A 332 15.58 -4.24 11.01
N ARG A 333 14.73 -3.46 11.67
CA ARG A 333 13.36 -3.20 11.20
C ARG A 333 13.37 -2.11 10.13
N TYR A 334 13.20 -2.45 8.85
CA TYR A 334 13.31 -1.54 7.71
C TYR A 334 12.08 -1.50 6.82
N GLN A 335 11.29 -2.58 6.76
CA GLN A 335 10.07 -2.66 5.94
C GLN A 335 9.10 -3.72 6.49
N GLY A 336 7.86 -3.83 5.89
CA GLY A 336 6.93 -4.93 6.12
C GLY A 336 7.36 -6.23 5.43
N SER A 337 6.46 -7.21 5.36
CA SER A 337 6.74 -8.51 4.76
C SER A 337 5.74 -8.85 3.65
N GLY A 338 6.15 -9.68 2.71
CA GLY A 338 5.35 -10.09 1.55
C GLY A 338 6.15 -10.00 0.26
N SER A 339 5.47 -9.84 -0.87
CA SER A 339 6.10 -9.77 -2.19
C SER A 339 7.09 -8.62 -2.33
N SER A 340 6.94 -7.55 -1.56
CA SER A 340 7.82 -6.39 -1.57
C SER A 340 9.08 -6.50 -0.70
N LEU A 341 9.28 -7.63 0.01
CA LEU A 341 10.44 -7.81 0.92
C LEU A 341 11.75 -7.87 0.16
N LEU A 342 12.65 -6.94 0.44
CA LEU A 342 13.95 -6.77 -0.21
C LEU A 342 15.08 -7.53 0.48
N ASN A 343 16.22 -7.66 -0.22
CA ASN A 343 17.50 -8.07 0.34
C ASN A 343 18.44 -6.84 0.36
N PRO A 344 18.47 -6.02 1.42
CA PRO A 344 19.22 -4.78 1.46
C PRO A 344 20.72 -4.98 1.35
N ILE A 345 21.40 -4.14 0.55
CA ILE A 345 22.86 -4.12 0.44
C ILE A 345 23.49 -3.80 1.80
N LYS A 346 22.95 -2.81 2.50
CA LYS A 346 23.44 -2.40 3.84
C LYS A 346 22.22 -2.07 4.72
N ARG A 347 22.34 -2.40 6.01
CA ARG A 347 21.31 -2.05 7.00
C ARG A 347 21.99 -1.48 8.24
N VAL A 348 21.60 -0.28 8.63
CA VAL A 348 22.09 0.41 9.81
C VAL A 348 21.03 0.36 10.89
N THR A 349 21.31 -0.29 12.02
CA THR A 349 20.43 -0.29 13.19
C THR A 349 20.64 0.97 14.04
N PRO A 350 19.67 1.39 14.87
CA PRO A 350 19.89 2.48 15.82
C PRO A 350 21.11 2.25 16.71
N LYS A 351 21.30 1.01 17.19
CA LYS A 351 22.48 0.62 17.99
C LYS A 351 23.78 0.91 17.24
N GLN A 352 23.90 0.47 15.98
CA GLN A 352 25.09 0.72 15.18
C GLN A 352 25.37 2.21 14.97
N ALA A 353 24.32 3.03 14.76
CA ALA A 353 24.48 4.46 14.61
C ALA A 353 24.95 5.13 15.93
N PHE A 354 24.40 4.72 17.07
CA PHE A 354 24.81 5.21 18.39
C PHE A 354 26.25 4.81 18.72
N ASP A 355 26.64 3.56 18.40
CA ASP A 355 28.02 3.08 18.62
C ASP A 355 29.03 3.85 17.74
N GLN A 356 28.70 4.12 16.47
CA GLN A 356 29.55 4.89 15.55
C GLN A 356 29.79 6.33 16.02
N GLU A 357 28.78 6.93 16.64
CA GLU A 357 28.83 8.31 17.14
C GLU A 357 29.27 8.39 18.61
N ASN A 358 29.72 7.28 19.18
CA ASN A 358 30.22 7.18 20.56
C ASN A 358 29.24 7.67 21.62
N ILE A 359 27.94 7.47 21.43
CA ILE A 359 26.90 7.83 22.39
C ILE A 359 26.99 6.89 23.61
N SER A 360 27.03 7.47 24.80
CA SER A 360 27.05 6.70 26.05
C SER A 360 25.65 6.19 26.43
N TYR A 361 25.49 4.87 26.52
CA TYR A 361 24.20 4.28 26.92
C TYR A 361 24.37 2.96 27.67
N VAL A 362 23.30 2.57 28.36
CA VAL A 362 23.08 1.18 28.83
C VAL A 362 21.86 0.63 28.10
N TYR A 363 21.85 -0.67 27.83
CA TYR A 363 20.82 -1.30 27.02
C TYR A 363 20.24 -2.57 27.65
N ALA A 364 18.92 -2.69 27.57
CA ALA A 364 18.22 -3.93 27.88
C ALA A 364 17.15 -4.20 26.79
N LYS A 365 17.06 -5.47 26.35
CA LYS A 365 16.14 -5.88 25.30
C LYS A 365 14.66 -5.72 25.69
N GLY A 366 14.29 -6.01 26.91
CA GLY A 366 12.94 -5.85 27.47
C GLY A 366 11.90 -6.86 26.99
N PHE A 367 11.89 -7.19 25.69
CA PHE A 367 10.95 -8.14 25.06
C PHE A 367 11.60 -8.78 23.83
N SER A 368 10.87 -9.73 23.19
CA SER A 368 11.28 -10.32 21.91
C SER A 368 10.19 -10.16 20.86
N CYS A 369 10.51 -9.57 19.71
CA CYS A 369 9.60 -9.35 18.60
C CYS A 369 9.25 -10.63 17.84
N LEU A 370 10.25 -11.51 17.57
CA LEU A 370 10.07 -12.68 16.71
C LEU A 370 9.38 -13.87 17.38
N TYR A 371 9.46 -13.90 18.69
CA TYR A 371 8.91 -14.97 19.52
C TYR A 371 8.11 -14.33 20.63
N PRO A 372 6.90 -13.81 20.34
CA PRO A 372 6.09 -13.09 21.32
C PRO A 372 5.53 -14.08 22.37
N LYS A 373 6.41 -14.70 23.11
CA LYS A 373 6.10 -15.42 24.32
C LYS A 373 6.46 -14.53 25.50
N LYS A 374 5.58 -14.54 26.50
CA LYS A 374 5.85 -13.93 27.79
C LYS A 374 7.26 -14.27 28.23
N ASN A 375 8.09 -13.26 28.42
CA ASN A 375 9.47 -13.42 28.86
C ASN A 375 9.73 -12.47 30.02
N ASP A 376 9.26 -12.88 31.19
CA ASP A 376 9.36 -12.09 32.41
C ASP A 376 10.82 -11.71 32.72
N ARG A 377 11.80 -12.59 32.43
CA ARG A 377 13.23 -12.32 32.66
C ARG A 377 13.72 -11.11 31.87
N LEU A 378 13.39 -11.00 30.58
CA LEU A 378 13.81 -9.84 29.78
C LEU A 378 13.18 -8.54 30.30
N ARG A 379 11.90 -8.62 30.68
CA ARG A 379 11.18 -7.48 31.22
C ARG A 379 11.75 -7.05 32.58
N GLU A 380 12.00 -7.99 33.49
CA GLU A 380 12.60 -7.73 34.79
C GLU A 380 13.98 -7.09 34.68
N GLN A 381 14.85 -7.60 33.78
CA GLN A 381 16.16 -7.01 33.50
C GLN A 381 16.03 -5.55 33.05
N ALA A 382 15.09 -5.25 32.15
CA ALA A 382 14.85 -3.89 31.65
C ALA A 382 14.35 -2.95 32.76
N LEU A 383 13.43 -3.41 33.59
CA LEU A 383 12.90 -2.63 34.72
C LEU A 383 13.96 -2.39 35.80
N GLN A 384 14.79 -3.38 36.08
CA GLN A 384 15.90 -3.22 37.03
C GLN A 384 16.91 -2.18 36.52
N LEU A 385 17.23 -2.22 35.20
CA LEU A 385 18.11 -1.22 34.58
C LEU A 385 17.51 0.20 34.67
N ALA A 386 16.22 0.31 34.39
CA ALA A 386 15.50 1.59 34.38
C ALA A 386 15.49 2.28 35.77
N LYS A 387 15.59 1.54 36.88
CA LYS A 387 15.56 2.12 38.23
C LYS A 387 16.63 3.19 38.46
N ALA A 388 17.83 3.01 37.86
CA ALA A 388 18.97 3.92 38.00
C ALA A 388 18.87 5.21 37.15
N TYR A 389 17.81 5.39 36.35
CA TYR A 389 17.65 6.50 35.42
C TYR A 389 16.29 7.16 35.59
N ASP A 390 16.21 8.48 35.42
CA ASP A 390 14.95 9.24 35.47
C ASP A 390 14.15 9.13 34.20
N SER A 391 14.82 8.87 33.07
CA SER A 391 14.25 8.83 31.72
C SER A 391 14.74 7.62 30.94
N VAL A 392 13.89 7.08 30.09
CA VAL A 392 14.13 5.92 29.24
C VAL A 392 13.85 6.26 27.80
N LEU A 393 14.71 5.85 26.86
CA LEU A 393 14.43 5.77 25.44
C LEU A 393 13.85 4.38 25.16
N LEU A 394 12.59 4.32 24.80
CA LEU A 394 11.86 3.07 24.62
C LEU A 394 11.55 2.83 23.12
N PHE A 395 12.16 1.80 22.55
CA PHE A 395 12.03 1.41 21.15
C PHE A 395 10.95 0.36 20.99
N LEU A 396 9.81 0.74 20.42
CA LEU A 396 8.62 -0.09 20.25
C LEU A 396 8.24 -0.20 18.76
N GLY A 397 7.38 -1.16 18.43
CA GLY A 397 6.84 -1.26 17.07
C GLY A 397 6.06 -2.51 16.75
N LEU A 398 5.80 -2.70 15.47
CA LEU A 398 5.21 -3.92 14.93
C LEU A 398 6.28 -4.74 14.22
N ASP A 399 6.21 -6.05 14.37
CA ASP A 399 7.11 -6.96 13.66
C ASP A 399 6.65 -7.24 12.22
N GLU A 400 7.49 -7.91 11.46
CA GLU A 400 7.23 -8.28 10.06
C GLU A 400 6.13 -9.35 9.90
N ILE A 401 5.69 -9.95 11.00
CA ILE A 401 4.57 -10.90 11.01
C ILE A 401 3.25 -10.15 11.16
N SER A 402 3.26 -9.04 11.87
CA SER A 402 2.08 -8.19 12.10
C SER A 402 1.72 -7.31 10.90
N GLU A 403 2.75 -6.82 10.17
CA GLU A 403 2.58 -5.97 8.97
C GLU A 403 3.09 -6.71 7.74
N ARG A 404 2.15 -7.30 7.01
CA ARG A 404 2.49 -8.13 5.86
C ARG A 404 1.35 -8.30 4.87
N GLU A 405 1.73 -8.68 3.68
CA GLU A 405 0.81 -9.19 2.65
C GLU A 405 0.13 -10.51 3.08
N ALA A 406 -1.07 -10.72 2.58
CA ALA A 406 -1.94 -11.89 2.79
C ALA A 406 -2.46 -12.06 4.23
N ASN A 407 -2.45 -11.02 5.04
CA ASN A 407 -3.02 -11.07 6.38
C ASN A 407 -3.35 -9.68 6.91
N ASP A 408 -4.59 -9.46 7.33
CA ASP A 408 -5.00 -8.25 8.03
C ASP A 408 -4.77 -8.38 9.53
N ARG A 409 -4.56 -7.24 10.18
CA ARG A 409 -4.44 -7.16 11.64
C ARG A 409 -5.81 -7.32 12.29
N THR A 410 -5.85 -7.94 13.46
CA THR A 410 -7.09 -8.13 14.24
C THR A 410 -7.38 -6.96 15.18
N ASP A 411 -6.34 -6.23 15.57
CA ASP A 411 -6.42 -5.02 16.39
C ASP A 411 -5.27 -4.05 16.03
N ARG A 412 -5.31 -2.86 16.65
CA ARG A 412 -4.32 -1.81 16.46
C ARG A 412 -3.29 -1.71 17.57
N LYS A 413 -3.32 -2.62 18.53
CA LYS A 413 -2.46 -2.57 19.71
C LYS A 413 -1.03 -2.96 19.35
N LEU A 414 -0.08 -2.35 20.03
CA LEU A 414 1.27 -2.88 20.10
C LEU A 414 1.25 -4.27 20.76
N PRO A 415 2.26 -5.13 20.52
CA PRO A 415 2.38 -6.43 21.17
C PRO A 415 2.22 -6.34 22.69
N LEU A 416 1.65 -7.39 23.29
CA LEU A 416 1.32 -7.39 24.72
C LEU A 416 2.53 -7.09 25.61
N GLU A 417 3.66 -7.72 25.31
CA GLU A 417 4.90 -7.54 26.11
C GLU A 417 5.41 -6.10 26.08
N GLU A 418 5.30 -5.43 24.95
CA GLU A 418 5.67 -4.01 24.80
C GLU A 418 4.76 -3.10 25.61
N ARG A 419 3.45 -3.39 25.57
CA ARG A 419 2.46 -2.60 26.34
C ARG A 419 2.61 -2.79 27.86
N GLU A 420 2.87 -4.00 28.30
CA GLU A 420 3.07 -4.27 29.73
C GLU A 420 4.38 -3.64 30.23
N LEU A 421 5.46 -3.73 29.45
CA LEU A 421 6.72 -3.05 29.78
C LEU A 421 6.54 -1.53 29.91
N LEU A 422 5.83 -0.88 28.96
CA LEU A 422 5.54 0.54 29.02
C LEU A 422 4.72 0.92 30.26
N LYS A 423 3.68 0.13 30.59
CA LYS A 423 2.87 0.37 31.82
C LYS A 423 3.71 0.26 33.10
N GLU A 424 4.61 -0.73 33.15
CA GLU A 424 5.46 -0.92 34.33
C GLU A 424 6.52 0.17 34.47
N LEU A 425 7.09 0.68 33.38
CA LEU A 425 7.97 1.86 33.39
C LEU A 425 7.23 3.11 33.90
N ILE A 426 5.98 3.31 33.48
CA ILE A 426 5.12 4.39 33.97
C ILE A 426 4.83 4.22 35.47
N ARG A 427 4.54 3.00 35.95
CA ARG A 427 4.31 2.72 37.38
C ARG A 427 5.56 2.98 38.23
N LEU A 428 6.76 2.78 37.65
CA LEU A 428 8.04 3.13 38.28
C LEU A 428 8.32 4.65 38.28
N GLY A 429 7.40 5.48 37.77
CA GLY A 429 7.56 6.93 37.69
C GLY A 429 8.55 7.40 36.62
N LYS A 430 8.92 6.56 35.64
CA LYS A 430 9.95 6.91 34.65
C LYS A 430 9.37 7.78 33.53
N LYS A 431 10.11 8.84 33.15
CA LYS A 431 9.84 9.58 31.92
C LYS A 431 10.21 8.68 30.73
N VAL A 432 9.32 8.59 29.74
CA VAL A 432 9.50 7.70 28.60
C VAL A 432 9.49 8.49 27.31
N ASN A 433 10.56 8.35 26.54
CA ASN A 433 10.66 8.84 25.16
C ASN A 433 10.50 7.66 24.21
N ILE A 434 9.43 7.62 23.43
CA ILE A 434 9.09 6.49 22.56
C ILE A 434 9.65 6.73 21.15
N ILE A 435 10.36 5.75 20.62
CA ILE A 435 10.76 5.64 19.24
C ILE A 435 9.96 4.49 18.63
N LEU A 436 9.09 4.81 17.68
CA LEU A 436 8.07 3.89 17.17
C LEU A 436 8.39 3.44 15.73
N PHE A 437 8.32 2.13 15.48
CA PHE A 437 8.53 1.49 14.19
C PHE A 437 7.25 0.76 13.74
N THR A 438 6.39 1.44 13.00
CA THR A 438 5.13 0.88 12.48
C THR A 438 4.86 1.39 11.08
N GLY A 439 4.31 0.59 10.19
CA GLY A 439 3.90 1.00 8.85
C GLY A 439 2.43 1.42 8.77
N SER A 440 1.72 1.40 9.90
CA SER A 440 0.32 1.79 10.01
C SER A 440 -0.01 2.27 11.43
N PRO A 441 -1.07 3.07 11.63
CA PRO A 441 -1.46 3.61 12.94
C PRO A 441 -1.65 2.53 14.02
N VAL A 442 -1.14 2.78 15.23
CA VAL A 442 -1.31 1.93 16.41
C VAL A 442 -2.00 2.68 17.56
N GLU A 443 -2.53 1.93 18.53
CA GLU A 443 -3.07 2.50 19.76
C GLU A 443 -1.92 2.86 20.69
N LEU A 444 -1.83 4.13 21.09
CA LEU A 444 -0.82 4.64 22.01
C LEU A 444 -1.45 5.01 23.36
N ILE A 445 -0.80 4.61 24.43
CA ILE A 445 -1.18 5.02 25.78
C ILE A 445 -0.91 6.52 25.93
N GLN A 446 -1.92 7.30 26.32
CA GLN A 446 -1.77 8.70 26.66
C GLN A 446 -1.45 8.83 28.15
N HIS A 447 -0.26 9.31 28.48
CA HIS A 447 0.17 9.49 29.87
C HIS A 447 1.16 10.66 29.99
N PRO A 448 1.13 11.47 31.07
CA PRO A 448 2.05 12.60 31.27
C PRO A 448 3.54 12.19 31.32
N LEU A 449 3.86 10.99 31.78
CA LEU A 449 5.22 10.49 31.81
C LEU A 449 5.76 10.05 30.42
N ILE A 450 4.91 9.95 29.40
CA ILE A 450 5.38 9.81 28.02
C ILE A 450 5.68 11.22 27.50
N THR A 451 6.96 11.59 27.48
CA THR A 451 7.41 12.96 27.23
C THR A 451 7.65 13.24 25.76
N SER A 452 8.02 12.24 24.97
CA SER A 452 8.12 12.37 23.50
C SER A 452 7.72 11.09 22.78
N ILE A 453 7.25 11.25 21.54
CA ILE A 453 6.94 10.14 20.62
C ILE A 453 7.44 10.53 19.24
N LEU A 454 8.44 9.81 18.74
CA LEU A 454 8.95 9.93 17.39
C LEU A 454 8.52 8.71 16.59
N ASP A 455 7.58 8.89 15.67
CA ASP A 455 7.15 7.85 14.73
C ASP A 455 8.11 7.80 13.53
N ARG A 456 8.77 6.67 13.38
CA ARG A 456 9.77 6.44 12.35
C ARG A 456 9.21 5.78 11.10
N GLN A 457 7.99 5.31 11.17
CA GLN A 457 7.45 4.41 10.16
C GLN A 457 8.40 3.22 9.91
N LEU A 458 8.48 2.71 8.69
CA LEU A 458 9.43 1.70 8.25
C LEU A 458 10.48 2.37 7.34
N PRO A 459 11.65 2.72 7.92
CA PRO A 459 12.53 3.76 7.40
C PRO A 459 13.60 3.28 6.40
N GLY A 460 13.49 2.07 5.84
CA GLY A 460 14.48 1.55 4.91
C GLY A 460 15.84 1.23 5.55
N GLU A 461 16.85 1.07 4.71
CA GLU A 461 18.18 0.56 5.13
C GLU A 461 19.00 1.50 6.02
N ARG A 462 18.77 2.83 5.93
CA ARG A 462 19.46 3.86 6.72
C ARG A 462 18.67 4.32 7.95
N GLY A 463 17.64 3.55 8.34
CA GLY A 463 16.74 3.93 9.42
C GLY A 463 17.40 4.18 10.76
N GLY A 464 18.47 3.45 11.11
CA GLY A 464 19.19 3.67 12.35
C GLY A 464 19.94 5.00 12.40
N GLU A 465 20.57 5.40 11.29
CA GLU A 465 21.23 6.69 11.16
C GLU A 465 20.22 7.85 11.24
N ALA A 466 19.09 7.70 10.56
CA ALA A 466 18.03 8.70 10.62
C ALA A 466 17.48 8.86 12.05
N VAL A 467 17.33 7.75 12.82
CA VAL A 467 16.94 7.81 14.24
C VAL A 467 17.95 8.64 15.04
N TYR A 468 19.23 8.34 14.89
CA TYR A 468 20.28 9.07 15.58
C TYR A 468 20.22 10.56 15.29
N ARG A 469 20.26 10.93 14.00
CA ARG A 469 20.29 12.34 13.57
C ARG A 469 19.10 13.15 14.09
N LEU A 470 17.91 12.55 14.06
CA LEU A 470 16.70 13.20 14.58
C LEU A 470 16.70 13.29 16.11
N LEU A 471 17.10 12.23 16.82
CA LEU A 471 17.12 12.27 18.29
C LEU A 471 18.11 13.27 18.86
N PHE A 472 19.24 13.51 18.17
CA PHE A 472 20.26 14.44 18.61
C PHE A 472 20.23 15.82 17.93
N GLY A 473 19.20 16.09 17.13
CA GLY A 473 18.96 17.38 16.51
C GLY A 473 19.92 17.77 15.39
N GLU A 474 20.65 16.79 14.80
CA GLU A 474 21.41 17.02 13.57
C GLU A 474 20.48 17.28 12.38
N ASP A 475 19.29 16.70 12.43
CA ASP A 475 18.16 17.01 11.55
C ASP A 475 16.91 17.31 12.38
N ASN A 476 16.02 18.09 11.79
CA ASN A 476 14.75 18.49 12.40
C ASN A 476 13.60 17.66 11.78
N PRO A 477 12.74 16.99 12.59
CA PRO A 477 11.56 16.29 12.07
C PRO A 477 10.69 17.20 11.22
N SER A 478 10.37 16.79 10.00
CA SER A 478 9.54 17.57 9.08
C SER A 478 8.45 16.73 8.40
N GLY A 479 8.31 15.46 8.80
CA GLY A 479 7.24 14.58 8.34
C GLY A 479 5.86 15.00 8.86
N ARG A 480 4.84 14.68 8.08
CA ARG A 480 3.43 14.91 8.41
C ARG A 480 2.66 13.61 8.19
N LEU A 481 1.75 13.27 9.10
CA LEU A 481 0.98 12.04 8.98
C LEU A 481 0.17 12.02 7.68
N SER A 482 0.44 11.04 6.84
CA SER A 482 -0.35 10.75 5.63
C SER A 482 -1.65 10.00 5.91
N GLN A 483 -1.88 9.65 7.18
CA GLN A 483 -3.06 8.94 7.69
C GLN A 483 -3.51 9.53 9.02
N THR A 484 -4.82 9.57 9.25
CA THR A 484 -5.38 9.87 10.58
C THR A 484 -5.14 8.70 11.53
N TRP A 485 -4.77 9.00 12.78
CA TRP A 485 -4.63 7.99 13.83
C TRP A 485 -5.88 7.97 14.70
N PRO A 486 -6.77 6.97 14.61
CA PRO A 486 -7.86 6.79 15.57
C PRO A 486 -7.33 6.57 16.99
N LYS A 487 -8.11 6.87 18.04
CA LYS A 487 -7.71 6.58 19.41
C LYS A 487 -7.67 5.08 19.68
N THR A 488 -8.77 4.39 19.40
CA THR A 488 -8.91 2.96 19.60
C THR A 488 -9.41 2.26 18.34
N ARG A 489 -9.41 0.93 18.36
CA ARG A 489 -10.01 0.14 17.26
C ARG A 489 -11.49 0.46 17.05
N ASN A 490 -12.24 0.72 18.12
CA ASN A 490 -13.68 0.96 18.04
C ASN A 490 -14.03 2.35 17.46
N ASP A 491 -13.06 3.24 17.39
CA ASP A 491 -13.22 4.55 16.77
C ASP A 491 -13.11 4.51 15.23
N ILE A 492 -12.69 3.38 14.67
CA ILE A 492 -12.69 3.17 13.21
C ILE A 492 -14.13 2.87 12.77
N PRO A 493 -14.69 3.64 11.82
CA PRO A 493 -16.02 3.35 11.28
C PRO A 493 -16.12 1.93 10.72
N PHE A 494 -17.22 1.24 11.00
CA PHE A 494 -17.56 -0.09 10.47
C PHE A 494 -16.52 -1.20 10.70
N VAL A 495 -15.60 -1.02 11.63
CA VAL A 495 -14.48 -1.96 11.92
C VAL A 495 -14.94 -3.36 12.32
N SER A 496 -16.17 -3.51 12.84
CA SER A 496 -16.71 -4.82 13.25
C SER A 496 -16.93 -5.77 12.07
N GLY A 497 -17.23 -5.23 10.88
CA GLY A 497 -17.39 -5.97 9.63
C GLY A 497 -16.11 -6.19 8.84
N TYR A 498 -15.08 -5.37 9.07
CA TYR A 498 -13.86 -5.35 8.29
C TYR A 498 -13.15 -6.72 8.28
N SER A 499 -12.83 -7.19 7.08
CA SER A 499 -12.06 -8.42 6.84
C SER A 499 -12.65 -9.69 7.48
N ARG A 500 -13.98 -9.77 7.59
CA ARG A 500 -14.69 -10.91 8.19
C ARG A 500 -15.57 -11.70 7.24
N SER A 501 -15.86 -11.16 6.08
CA SER A 501 -16.70 -11.79 5.06
C SER A 501 -16.14 -11.55 3.66
N ARG A 502 -16.77 -12.17 2.66
CA ARG A 502 -16.42 -11.93 1.25
C ARG A 502 -16.87 -10.57 0.74
N GLN A 503 -17.91 -10.01 1.33
CA GLN A 503 -18.40 -8.68 1.00
C GLN A 503 -17.83 -7.67 1.99
N GLU A 504 -17.00 -6.78 1.51
CA GLU A 504 -16.56 -5.62 2.26
C GLU A 504 -17.45 -4.45 1.87
N LEU A 505 -18.35 -4.07 2.78
CA LEU A 505 -19.28 -2.98 2.56
C LEU A 505 -18.62 -1.64 2.89
N TYR A 506 -18.43 -0.79 1.89
CA TYR A 506 -17.80 0.53 2.02
C TYR A 506 -18.84 1.56 2.50
N LYS A 507 -19.46 1.27 3.66
CA LYS A 507 -20.53 2.08 4.24
C LYS A 507 -20.11 3.51 4.62
N GLU A 508 -18.83 3.76 4.74
CA GLU A 508 -18.28 5.10 4.96
C GLU A 508 -18.39 6.03 3.76
N GLY A 509 -18.63 5.50 2.55
CA GLY A 509 -18.70 6.30 1.33
C GLY A 509 -17.47 7.19 1.14
N ILE A 510 -17.69 8.49 0.95
CA ILE A 510 -16.60 9.47 0.80
C ILE A 510 -15.93 9.88 2.13
N PHE A 511 -16.43 9.41 3.28
CA PHE A 511 -15.92 9.78 4.60
C PHE A 511 -14.79 8.85 5.09
N VAL A 512 -13.76 8.66 4.27
CA VAL A 512 -12.56 7.89 4.61
C VAL A 512 -11.54 8.79 5.32
N GLY A 513 -10.89 8.25 6.36
CA GLY A 513 -9.81 8.92 7.05
C GLY A 513 -10.22 10.27 7.66
N TYR A 514 -9.40 11.31 7.47
CA TYR A 514 -9.66 12.63 8.05
C TYR A 514 -11.03 13.21 7.64
N ARG A 515 -11.60 12.82 6.51
CA ARG A 515 -12.92 13.26 6.06
C ARG A 515 -14.01 12.89 7.06
N TYR A 516 -13.87 11.75 7.73
CA TYR A 516 -14.70 11.34 8.85
C TYR A 516 -14.31 12.04 10.15
N TYR A 517 -13.02 11.95 10.52
CA TYR A 517 -12.55 12.42 11.82
C TYR A 517 -12.55 13.96 12.01
N LEU A 518 -12.75 14.72 10.96
CA LEU A 518 -13.01 16.17 11.10
C LEU A 518 -14.30 16.47 11.85
N SER A 519 -15.33 15.63 11.66
CA SER A 519 -16.62 15.75 12.36
C SER A 519 -16.64 14.99 13.70
N HIS A 520 -15.67 14.09 13.95
CA HIS A 520 -15.55 13.25 15.14
C HIS A 520 -14.14 13.40 15.76
N PRO A 521 -13.78 14.63 16.21
CA PRO A 521 -12.44 14.90 16.73
C PRO A 521 -12.09 14.11 17.99
N GLU A 522 -13.09 13.70 18.78
CA GLU A 522 -12.94 12.90 19.98
C GLU A 522 -12.50 11.45 19.70
N GLU A 523 -12.70 10.94 18.50
CA GLU A 523 -12.34 9.59 18.10
C GLU A 523 -10.92 9.46 17.52
N ARG A 524 -10.19 10.56 17.30
CA ARG A 524 -8.82 10.55 16.79
C ARG A 524 -7.78 10.89 17.85
N ALA A 525 -6.62 10.22 17.77
CA ALA A 525 -5.42 10.56 18.53
C ALA A 525 -4.63 11.67 17.83
N TYR A 526 -4.37 11.52 16.53
CA TYR A 526 -3.66 12.50 15.71
C TYR A 526 -4.37 12.71 14.37
N PRO A 527 -4.51 13.97 13.90
CA PRO A 527 -5.16 14.24 12.61
C PRO A 527 -4.22 14.00 11.43
N PHE A 528 -4.80 13.82 10.25
CA PHE A 528 -4.08 13.85 8.99
C PHE A 528 -3.28 15.15 8.83
N GLY A 529 -2.08 15.06 8.31
CA GLY A 529 -1.17 16.18 8.10
C GLY A 529 -0.43 16.65 9.37
N PHE A 530 -0.69 16.04 10.53
CA PHE A 530 -0.07 16.42 11.80
C PHE A 530 1.39 16.00 11.88
N GLY A 531 2.21 16.84 12.51
CA GLY A 531 3.58 16.59 12.89
C GLY A 531 4.19 17.81 13.56
N LEU A 532 4.96 17.60 14.64
CA LEU A 532 5.70 18.63 15.33
C LEU A 532 7.09 18.82 14.70
N SER A 533 7.73 19.92 15.05
CA SER A 533 9.09 20.28 14.65
C SER A 533 9.86 20.80 15.87
N TYR A 534 11.18 20.81 15.81
CA TYR A 534 12.04 21.47 16.79
C TYR A 534 12.06 23.00 16.62
N THR A 535 11.46 23.51 15.56
CA THR A 535 11.27 24.94 15.30
C THR A 535 9.79 25.28 15.15
N SER A 536 9.47 26.53 14.95
CA SER A 536 8.11 27.03 14.72
C SER A 536 8.02 27.82 13.43
N PHE A 537 6.83 27.87 12.82
CA PHE A 537 6.59 28.59 11.58
C PHE A 537 5.36 29.50 11.72
N SER A 538 5.45 30.70 11.14
CA SER A 538 4.31 31.61 10.94
C SER A 538 3.90 31.66 9.47
N TYR A 539 2.62 31.91 9.27
CA TYR A 539 1.99 32.02 7.94
C TYR A 539 1.42 33.43 7.80
N SER A 540 1.67 34.08 6.67
CA SER A 540 1.16 35.43 6.38
C SER A 540 0.90 35.61 4.87
N ASP A 541 0.37 36.76 4.50
CA ASP A 541 0.24 37.24 3.12
C ASP A 541 -0.48 36.24 2.20
N LEU A 542 -1.61 35.67 2.67
CA LEU A 542 -2.41 34.77 1.86
C LEU A 542 -3.05 35.53 0.69
N ILE A 543 -2.71 35.13 -0.52
CA ILE A 543 -3.34 35.61 -1.75
C ILE A 543 -4.05 34.43 -2.40
N VAL A 544 -5.34 34.61 -2.66
CA VAL A 544 -6.14 33.62 -3.39
C VAL A 544 -6.73 34.31 -4.62
N LYS A 545 -6.47 33.76 -5.81
CA LYS A 545 -7.00 34.27 -7.08
C LYS A 545 -7.70 33.16 -7.82
N GLU A 546 -8.99 33.31 -8.10
CA GLU A 546 -9.69 32.38 -8.95
C GLU A 546 -9.47 32.74 -10.42
N GLU A 547 -9.09 31.75 -11.20
CA GLU A 547 -9.04 31.76 -12.66
C GLU A 547 -9.95 30.67 -13.20
N LYS A 548 -10.28 30.72 -14.49
CA LYS A 548 -11.21 29.77 -15.12
C LYS A 548 -10.85 28.31 -14.87
N GLU A 549 -9.58 27.95 -14.98
CA GLU A 549 -9.12 26.55 -14.88
C GLU A 549 -8.47 26.19 -13.53
N LYS A 550 -8.11 27.17 -12.71
CA LYS A 550 -7.44 26.92 -11.42
C LYS A 550 -7.67 28.04 -10.41
N ILE A 551 -7.47 27.71 -9.15
CA ILE A 551 -7.36 28.70 -8.07
C ILE A 551 -5.88 28.76 -7.71
N HIS A 552 -5.27 29.94 -7.85
CA HIS A 552 -3.92 30.21 -7.36
C HIS A 552 -3.96 30.53 -5.89
N VAL A 553 -3.07 29.91 -5.12
CA VAL A 553 -2.89 30.15 -3.68
C VAL A 553 -1.44 30.46 -3.44
N SER A 554 -1.14 31.66 -2.96
CA SER A 554 0.20 32.06 -2.56
C SER A 554 0.19 32.41 -1.07
N VAL A 555 1.19 31.93 -0.33
CA VAL A 555 1.31 32.17 1.10
C VAL A 555 2.78 32.32 1.48
N LYS A 556 3.07 33.24 2.38
CA LYS A 556 4.40 33.42 2.94
C LYS A 556 4.55 32.60 4.23
N VAL A 557 5.61 31.79 4.31
CA VAL A 557 5.95 30.98 5.49
C VAL A 557 7.31 31.41 6.01
N LYS A 558 7.41 31.67 7.30
CA LYS A 558 8.64 32.11 7.98
C LYS A 558 9.00 31.13 9.09
N ASN A 559 10.27 30.74 9.17
CA ASN A 559 10.80 30.04 10.35
C ASN A 559 10.99 31.05 11.48
N THR A 560 10.15 30.95 12.51
CA THR A 560 10.15 31.84 13.68
C THR A 560 10.87 31.26 14.89
N GLY A 561 11.36 30.02 14.79
CA GLY A 561 12.11 29.39 15.88
C GLY A 561 13.61 29.55 15.75
N SER A 562 14.36 28.71 16.49
CA SER A 562 15.81 28.84 16.67
C SER A 562 16.66 27.84 15.87
N VAL A 563 16.03 26.88 15.18
CA VAL A 563 16.77 25.87 14.40
C VAL A 563 16.23 25.79 12.97
N PRO A 564 17.06 25.36 11.98
CA PRO A 564 16.59 25.17 10.63
C PRO A 564 15.46 24.15 10.54
N GLY A 565 14.52 24.35 9.62
CA GLY A 565 13.41 23.42 9.45
C GLY A 565 12.69 23.55 8.11
N LYS A 566 11.90 22.52 7.78
CA LYS A 566 11.00 22.53 6.62
C LYS A 566 9.55 22.44 7.10
N GLU A 567 8.65 23.17 6.43
CA GLU A 567 7.22 23.12 6.71
C GLU A 567 6.45 22.53 5.54
N VAL A 568 5.33 21.86 5.82
CA VAL A 568 4.39 21.35 4.81
C VAL A 568 3.12 22.20 4.84
N ILE A 569 2.95 23.00 3.80
CA ILE A 569 1.75 23.80 3.60
C ILE A 569 0.67 22.93 2.96
N GLN A 570 -0.50 22.87 3.57
CA GLN A 570 -1.64 22.08 3.12
C GLN A 570 -2.80 23.01 2.80
N VAL A 571 -3.34 22.91 1.59
CA VAL A 571 -4.46 23.73 1.10
C VAL A 571 -5.70 22.86 1.00
N TYR A 572 -6.70 23.23 1.78
CA TYR A 572 -7.98 22.57 1.83
C TYR A 572 -9.07 23.43 1.22
N LEU A 573 -10.06 22.79 0.61
CA LEU A 573 -11.27 23.46 0.10
C LEU A 573 -12.47 23.00 0.91
N SER A 574 -13.31 23.97 1.34
CA SER A 574 -14.58 23.76 2.04
C SER A 574 -15.70 24.46 1.28
N LYS A 575 -16.75 23.73 0.90
CA LYS A 575 -17.94 24.33 0.26
C LYS A 575 -18.87 24.92 1.32
N ILE A 576 -19.24 26.17 1.13
CA ILE A 576 -20.21 26.87 1.98
C ILE A 576 -21.61 26.48 1.53
N ALA A 577 -22.46 26.08 2.49
CA ALA A 577 -23.88 25.74 2.24
C ALA A 577 -24.10 24.79 1.03
N SER A 578 -23.40 23.65 1.02
CA SER A 578 -23.57 22.62 -0.01
C SER A 578 -24.98 22.04 0.01
N LYS A 579 -25.55 21.80 -1.17
CA LYS A 579 -26.84 21.11 -1.38
C LYS A 579 -26.71 19.58 -1.25
N THR A 580 -25.50 19.04 -1.30
CA THR A 580 -25.22 17.61 -1.17
C THR A 580 -24.32 17.33 0.05
N TYR A 581 -24.24 16.06 0.46
CA TYR A 581 -23.32 15.69 1.56
C TYR A 581 -21.85 15.88 1.16
N ARG A 582 -21.05 16.48 2.03
CA ARG A 582 -19.61 16.71 1.84
C ARG A 582 -18.85 16.59 3.15
N PRO A 583 -17.58 16.18 3.11
CA PRO A 583 -16.66 16.40 4.22
C PRO A 583 -16.55 17.88 4.59
N LEU A 584 -16.21 18.20 5.83
CA LEU A 584 -16.02 19.59 6.25
C LEU A 584 -14.97 20.32 5.40
N ARG A 585 -13.94 19.63 4.98
CA ARG A 585 -12.91 20.12 4.05
C ARG A 585 -12.15 18.97 3.42
N GLU A 586 -11.53 19.23 2.30
CA GLU A 586 -10.74 18.24 1.55
C GLU A 586 -9.42 18.84 1.10
N LEU A 587 -8.32 18.09 1.24
CA LEU A 587 -7.02 18.47 0.68
C LEU A 587 -7.14 18.59 -0.86
N LYS A 588 -6.65 19.72 -1.40
CA LYS A 588 -6.67 19.95 -2.86
C LYS A 588 -5.29 20.28 -3.41
N SER A 589 -4.39 20.78 -2.56
CA SER A 589 -3.00 21.05 -2.92
C SER A 589 -2.11 21.02 -1.67
N TYR A 590 -0.82 20.78 -1.86
CA TYR A 590 0.18 20.84 -0.80
C TYR A 590 1.55 21.14 -1.40
N LYS A 591 2.43 21.72 -0.57
CA LYS A 591 3.84 21.92 -0.94
C LYS A 591 4.70 21.96 0.32
N LYS A 592 5.90 21.39 0.24
CA LYS A 592 6.91 21.46 1.29
C LYS A 592 7.89 22.57 0.99
N THR A 593 8.26 23.38 1.98
CA THR A 593 9.26 24.46 1.81
C THR A 593 10.65 23.86 1.56
N ARG A 594 11.54 24.68 1.02
CA ARG A 594 12.98 24.44 1.18
C ARG A 594 13.35 24.41 2.67
N LEU A 595 14.59 24.07 2.99
CA LEU A 595 15.10 24.24 4.35
C LEU A 595 15.20 25.75 4.65
N LEU A 596 14.44 26.20 5.65
CA LEU A 596 14.43 27.58 6.12
C LEU A 596 15.30 27.72 7.38
N MET A 597 16.30 28.60 7.32
CA MET A 597 17.10 28.97 8.48
C MET A 597 16.24 29.81 9.45
N PRO A 598 16.63 29.94 10.73
CA PRO A 598 15.96 30.84 11.67
C PRO A 598 15.81 32.25 11.12
N GLY A 599 14.57 32.77 11.11
CA GLY A 599 14.24 34.07 10.54
C GLY A 599 14.02 34.11 9.02
N GLU A 600 14.41 33.08 8.27
CA GLU A 600 14.14 33.02 6.81
C GLU A 600 12.66 32.79 6.50
N GLU A 601 12.27 33.30 5.34
CA GLU A 601 10.92 33.15 4.80
C GLU A 601 10.95 32.69 3.34
N GLU A 602 9.85 32.05 2.91
CA GLU A 602 9.60 31.62 1.55
C GLU A 602 8.16 31.95 1.16
N THR A 603 7.97 32.49 -0.03
CA THR A 603 6.64 32.57 -0.64
C THR A 603 6.37 31.29 -1.39
N VAL A 604 5.31 30.59 -1.00
CA VAL A 604 4.95 29.28 -1.54
C VAL A 604 3.73 29.43 -2.43
N ASP A 605 3.93 29.18 -3.73
CA ASP A 605 2.85 29.20 -4.72
C ASP A 605 2.33 27.79 -4.99
N MET A 606 1.01 27.66 -5.01
CA MET A 606 0.26 26.42 -5.21
C MET A 606 -0.95 26.66 -6.11
N ALA A 607 -1.50 25.59 -6.68
CA ALA A 607 -2.71 25.67 -7.48
C ALA A 607 -3.70 24.57 -7.10
N ILE A 608 -4.99 24.88 -7.22
CA ILE A 608 -6.09 23.91 -7.17
C ILE A 608 -6.72 23.88 -8.58
N GLU A 609 -6.46 22.81 -9.29
CA GLU A 609 -7.01 22.62 -10.64
C GLU A 609 -8.54 22.50 -10.61
N LYS A 610 -9.24 22.94 -11.69
CA LYS A 610 -10.69 22.90 -11.79
C LYS A 610 -11.27 21.51 -11.53
N GLU A 611 -10.64 20.49 -12.09
CA GLU A 611 -11.06 19.09 -11.91
C GLU A 611 -10.98 18.62 -10.45
N MET A 612 -10.10 19.19 -9.63
CA MET A 612 -9.98 18.88 -8.22
C MET A 612 -11.05 19.54 -7.34
N ARG A 613 -11.78 20.54 -7.88
CA ARG A 613 -12.88 21.23 -7.20
C ARG A 613 -14.24 20.53 -7.36
N LYS A 614 -14.36 19.69 -8.40
CA LYS A 614 -15.59 18.98 -8.73
C LYS A 614 -15.89 17.84 -7.75
N TYR A 615 -17.17 17.59 -7.54
CA TYR A 615 -17.69 16.39 -6.91
C TYR A 615 -18.41 15.53 -7.95
N TYR A 616 -18.62 14.27 -7.63
CA TYR A 616 -19.35 13.36 -8.54
C TYR A 616 -20.82 13.29 -8.15
N GLU A 617 -21.70 13.70 -9.06
CA GLU A 617 -23.15 13.64 -8.88
C GLU A 617 -23.70 12.34 -9.46
N THR A 618 -24.18 11.46 -8.59
CA THR A 618 -24.65 10.13 -8.99
C THR A 618 -25.91 10.14 -9.82
N SER A 619 -26.81 11.10 -9.61
CA SER A 619 -28.05 11.25 -10.40
C SER A 619 -27.80 11.62 -11.87
N LEU A 620 -26.64 12.22 -12.15
CA LEU A 620 -26.20 12.64 -13.48
C LEU A 620 -25.05 11.82 -14.04
N HIS A 621 -24.51 10.87 -13.28
CA HIS A 621 -23.31 10.09 -13.61
C HIS A 621 -22.14 10.94 -14.12
N SER A 622 -21.94 12.14 -13.53
CA SER A 622 -20.96 13.12 -13.99
C SER A 622 -20.36 13.94 -12.87
N TYR A 623 -19.18 14.52 -13.16
CA TYR A 623 -18.54 15.47 -12.26
C TYR A 623 -19.14 16.87 -12.44
N LEU A 624 -19.58 17.48 -11.34
CA LEU A 624 -20.07 18.85 -11.28
C LEU A 624 -19.16 19.74 -10.45
N LEU A 625 -19.02 21.00 -10.85
CA LEU A 625 -18.49 22.07 -10.03
C LEU A 625 -19.68 22.79 -9.39
N GLU A 626 -19.90 22.62 -8.09
CA GLU A 626 -21.05 23.19 -7.39
C GLU A 626 -20.94 24.72 -7.31
N ASP A 627 -21.93 25.43 -7.77
CA ASP A 627 -21.99 26.89 -7.73
C ASP A 627 -22.00 27.45 -6.31
N GLY A 628 -21.41 28.64 -6.11
CA GLY A 628 -21.50 29.42 -4.87
C GLY A 628 -20.18 29.56 -4.09
N GLY A 629 -20.30 29.89 -2.80
CA GLY A 629 -19.17 30.22 -1.95
C GLY A 629 -18.29 29.01 -1.53
N TYR A 630 -16.99 29.24 -1.51
CA TYR A 630 -16.00 28.28 -0.99
C TYR A 630 -15.03 28.99 -0.04
N LYS A 631 -14.54 28.26 0.97
CA LYS A 631 -13.39 28.67 1.77
C LYS A 631 -12.14 27.93 1.30
N VAL A 632 -11.10 28.67 1.00
CA VAL A 632 -9.74 28.17 0.80
C VAL A 632 -9.05 28.28 2.15
N LEU A 633 -8.66 27.15 2.70
CA LEU A 633 -8.11 27.00 4.03
C LEU A 633 -6.65 26.55 3.93
N VAL A 634 -5.73 27.33 4.51
CA VAL A 634 -4.29 27.04 4.46
C VAL A 634 -3.80 26.74 5.88
N GLY A 635 -3.14 25.62 6.05
CA GLY A 635 -2.65 25.18 7.36
C GLY A 635 -1.53 24.16 7.29
N CYS A 636 -1.11 23.67 8.47
CA CYS A 636 -0.09 22.62 8.60
C CYS A 636 -0.67 21.22 8.87
N SER A 637 -1.99 21.10 9.01
CA SER A 637 -2.70 19.82 9.13
C SER A 637 -4.19 20.00 8.80
N SER A 638 -4.90 18.89 8.67
CA SER A 638 -6.38 18.93 8.48
C SER A 638 -7.13 19.64 9.61
N ARG A 639 -6.51 19.82 10.78
CA ARG A 639 -7.08 20.52 11.95
C ARG A 639 -6.51 21.91 12.15
N ASP A 640 -5.21 22.08 12.00
CA ASP A 640 -4.51 23.35 12.28
C ASP A 640 -4.51 24.23 11.02
N ILE A 641 -5.59 25.01 10.87
CA ILE A 641 -5.75 26.00 9.82
C ILE A 641 -5.21 27.33 10.34
N ARG A 642 -4.33 27.96 9.59
CA ARG A 642 -3.62 29.20 9.93
C ARG A 642 -4.21 30.43 9.25
N LEU A 643 -4.63 30.26 7.99
CA LEU A 643 -5.18 31.32 7.16
C LEU A 643 -6.37 30.80 6.38
N GLU A 644 -7.34 31.70 6.11
CA GLU A 644 -8.47 31.38 5.26
C GLU A 644 -8.86 32.58 4.36
N ALA A 645 -9.43 32.27 3.21
CA ALA A 645 -10.02 33.22 2.29
C ALA A 645 -11.30 32.63 1.69
N GLU A 646 -12.29 33.47 1.45
CA GLU A 646 -13.52 33.09 0.76
C GLU A 646 -13.43 33.49 -0.72
N ILE A 647 -13.97 32.65 -1.56
CA ILE A 647 -14.10 32.87 -3.00
C ILE A 647 -15.48 32.46 -3.47
N ALA A 648 -15.95 33.09 -4.55
CA ALA A 648 -17.14 32.70 -5.25
C ALA A 648 -16.74 31.91 -6.49
N VAL A 649 -17.27 30.71 -6.63
CA VAL A 649 -17.02 29.83 -7.79
C VAL A 649 -18.29 29.75 -8.62
N HIS A 650 -18.19 30.03 -9.92
CA HIS A 650 -19.29 29.84 -10.86
C HIS A 650 -19.28 28.39 -11.35
N GLY A 651 -20.41 27.73 -11.13
CA GLY A 651 -20.57 26.33 -11.43
C GLY A 651 -21.98 25.92 -11.80
N GLU A 652 -22.36 24.71 -11.51
CA GLU A 652 -23.66 24.13 -11.82
C GLU A 652 -24.37 23.73 -10.52
N THR A 653 -25.69 23.78 -10.53
CA THR A 653 -26.53 23.33 -9.44
C THR A 653 -27.24 22.05 -9.86
N CYS A 654 -27.18 21.00 -9.07
CA CYS A 654 -28.05 19.83 -9.23
C CYS A 654 -29.37 20.08 -8.51
N ASP A 655 -30.50 19.95 -9.25
CA ASP A 655 -31.83 20.19 -8.68
C ASP A 655 -32.27 19.05 -7.74
N ASN A 656 -31.88 17.82 -8.04
CA ASN A 656 -32.27 16.63 -7.29
C ASN A 656 -31.04 15.78 -6.85
N PRO A 657 -30.18 16.30 -5.95
CA PRO A 657 -29.04 15.55 -5.47
C PRO A 657 -29.50 14.37 -4.62
N LEU A 658 -28.69 13.29 -4.59
CA LEU A 658 -28.93 12.17 -3.69
C LEU A 658 -28.79 12.61 -2.23
N ILE A 659 -29.85 12.43 -1.46
CA ILE A 659 -29.92 12.80 -0.05
C ILE A 659 -29.77 11.57 0.84
N ILE A 660 -28.67 11.49 1.58
CA ILE A 660 -28.41 10.48 2.61
C ILE A 660 -28.34 11.18 3.96
N LYS A 661 -29.33 10.99 4.81
CA LYS A 661 -29.49 11.73 6.08
C LYS A 661 -28.29 11.57 7.00
N SER A 662 -27.79 10.32 7.18
CA SER A 662 -26.60 10.04 8.00
C SER A 662 -25.33 10.73 7.47
N PHE A 663 -25.22 10.95 6.15
CA PHE A 663 -24.06 11.62 5.54
C PHE A 663 -24.17 13.15 5.61
N ILE A 664 -25.37 13.70 5.47
CA ILE A 664 -25.61 15.14 5.68
C ILE A 664 -25.35 15.53 7.13
N SER A 665 -25.80 14.73 8.09
CA SER A 665 -25.49 14.94 9.51
C SER A 665 -24.04 14.62 9.87
N ARG A 666 -23.30 13.96 8.98
CA ARG A 666 -21.94 13.43 9.18
C ARG A 666 -21.83 12.37 10.27
N ASP A 667 -22.96 11.85 10.74
CA ASP A 667 -23.01 10.72 11.69
C ASP A 667 -23.13 9.39 10.93
N ILE A 668 -22.10 9.11 10.14
CA ILE A 668 -22.12 7.99 9.18
C ILE A 668 -22.25 6.61 9.85
N LYS A 669 -21.88 6.48 11.14
CA LYS A 669 -22.06 5.22 11.87
C LYS A 669 -23.54 4.83 12.05
N LYS A 670 -24.46 5.79 11.86
CA LYS A 670 -25.91 5.58 11.89
C LYS A 670 -26.52 5.22 10.54
N ILE A 671 -25.73 5.05 9.49
CA ILE A 671 -26.25 4.67 8.18
C ILE A 671 -27.06 3.37 8.28
N THR A 672 -28.30 3.42 7.80
CA THR A 672 -29.15 2.22 7.72
C THR A 672 -28.83 1.40 6.47
N ASP A 673 -29.31 0.17 6.42
CA ASP A 673 -29.15 -0.67 5.23
C ASP A 673 -29.89 -0.06 4.04
N GLU A 674 -31.07 0.55 4.24
CA GLU A 674 -31.82 1.26 3.21
C GLU A 674 -31.04 2.47 2.64
N GLU A 675 -30.42 3.27 3.51
CA GLU A 675 -29.57 4.40 3.08
C GLU A 675 -28.34 3.89 2.28
N PHE A 676 -27.76 2.77 2.70
CA PHE A 676 -26.63 2.18 1.97
C PHE A 676 -27.07 1.58 0.62
N GLU A 677 -28.27 0.95 0.56
CA GLU A 677 -28.85 0.51 -0.71
C GLU A 677 -29.14 1.69 -1.67
N MET A 678 -29.60 2.82 -1.13
CA MET A 678 -29.74 4.06 -1.91
C MET A 678 -28.38 4.54 -2.46
N LEU A 679 -27.32 4.50 -1.63
CA LEU A 679 -25.96 4.88 -2.05
C LEU A 679 -25.42 4.01 -3.18
N ILE A 680 -25.58 2.69 -3.07
CA ILE A 680 -25.06 1.74 -4.06
C ILE A 680 -26.01 1.50 -5.23
N GLY A 681 -27.23 2.10 -5.20
CA GLY A 681 -28.26 2.01 -6.24
C GLY A 681 -28.83 0.60 -6.44
N ARG A 682 -28.71 -0.30 -5.45
CA ARG A 682 -29.16 -1.69 -5.52
C ARG A 682 -29.27 -2.30 -4.12
N PRO A 683 -29.99 -3.44 -3.96
CA PRO A 683 -29.98 -4.17 -2.70
C PRO A 683 -28.59 -4.61 -2.27
N ILE A 684 -28.32 -4.59 -0.96
CA ILE A 684 -27.07 -5.08 -0.39
C ILE A 684 -26.90 -6.57 -0.76
N PRO A 685 -25.77 -6.96 -1.36
CA PRO A 685 -25.52 -8.36 -1.69
C PRO A 685 -25.61 -9.24 -0.44
N LYS A 686 -26.41 -10.30 -0.48
CA LYS A 686 -26.52 -11.25 0.64
C LYS A 686 -25.17 -11.89 0.89
N VAL A 687 -24.63 -11.70 2.08
CA VAL A 687 -23.38 -12.35 2.51
C VAL A 687 -23.60 -13.85 2.60
N LYS A 688 -23.02 -14.59 1.66
CA LYS A 688 -23.07 -16.04 1.69
C LYS A 688 -21.97 -16.55 2.64
N HIS A 689 -22.35 -16.78 3.90
CA HIS A 689 -21.46 -17.48 4.83
C HIS A 689 -21.33 -18.94 4.41
N TYR A 690 -20.09 -19.39 4.21
CA TYR A 690 -19.80 -20.77 3.88
C TYR A 690 -19.99 -21.66 5.11
N THR A 691 -20.91 -22.61 5.04
CA THR A 691 -21.22 -23.53 6.13
C THR A 691 -20.64 -24.92 5.87
N LYS A 692 -20.59 -25.79 6.88
CA LYS A 692 -20.16 -27.18 6.73
C LYS A 692 -21.05 -28.01 5.79
N LYS A 693 -22.25 -27.51 5.45
CA LYS A 693 -23.18 -28.14 4.52
C LYS A 693 -22.92 -27.76 3.06
N ASP A 694 -22.22 -26.68 2.81
CA ASP A 694 -21.94 -26.22 1.45
C ASP A 694 -20.89 -27.10 0.76
N LYS A 695 -21.12 -27.40 -0.50
CA LYS A 695 -20.17 -28.18 -1.30
C LYS A 695 -18.88 -27.37 -1.54
N ILE A 696 -17.72 -27.99 -1.32
CA ILE A 696 -16.42 -27.39 -1.67
C ILE A 696 -16.37 -27.15 -3.19
N THR A 697 -16.02 -25.93 -3.59
CA THR A 697 -15.85 -25.52 -5.00
C THR A 697 -14.39 -25.11 -5.27
N LEU A 698 -14.07 -24.81 -6.52
CA LEU A 698 -12.76 -24.30 -6.89
C LEU A 698 -12.41 -22.98 -6.19
N ASP A 699 -13.43 -22.21 -5.82
CA ASP A 699 -13.29 -20.90 -5.21
C ASP A 699 -13.51 -20.90 -3.67
N THR A 700 -13.74 -22.08 -3.08
CA THR A 700 -13.77 -22.22 -1.62
C THR A 700 -12.37 -22.03 -1.06
N ARG A 701 -12.23 -21.17 -0.02
CA ARG A 701 -10.93 -20.97 0.65
C ARG A 701 -10.49 -22.27 1.35
N ILE A 702 -9.19 -22.48 1.38
CA ILE A 702 -8.61 -23.69 1.98
C ILE A 702 -8.88 -23.74 3.48
N ASP A 703 -8.94 -22.63 4.18
CA ASP A 703 -9.27 -22.59 5.60
C ASP A 703 -10.75 -22.94 5.91
N GLU A 704 -11.63 -22.80 4.92
CA GLU A 704 -13.06 -23.19 5.00
C GLU A 704 -13.29 -24.70 4.69
N PHE A 705 -12.27 -25.45 4.28
CA PHE A 705 -12.42 -26.87 3.93
C PHE A 705 -12.89 -27.69 5.13
N HIS A 706 -13.95 -28.42 4.95
CA HIS A 706 -14.64 -29.23 5.96
C HIS A 706 -14.71 -30.71 5.56
N GLY A 707 -15.33 -31.57 6.42
CA GLY A 707 -15.29 -33.02 6.25
C GLY A 707 -13.88 -33.62 6.46
N CYS A 708 -13.78 -34.93 6.61
CA CYS A 708 -12.49 -35.59 6.92
C CYS A 708 -11.44 -35.33 5.83
N ARG A 709 -11.82 -35.46 4.56
CA ARG A 709 -10.90 -35.32 3.41
C ARG A 709 -10.55 -33.86 3.11
N GLY A 710 -11.51 -32.93 3.23
CA GLY A 710 -11.23 -31.51 3.13
C GLY A 710 -10.23 -31.06 4.22
N LYS A 711 -10.43 -31.51 5.46
CA LYS A 711 -9.48 -31.28 6.56
C LYS A 711 -8.12 -31.90 6.29
N PHE A 712 -8.06 -33.08 5.66
CA PHE A 712 -6.79 -33.71 5.26
C PHE A 712 -6.05 -32.89 4.21
N VAL A 713 -6.71 -32.42 3.17
CA VAL A 713 -6.09 -31.53 2.15
C VAL A 713 -5.57 -30.26 2.82
N ARG A 714 -6.37 -29.67 3.71
CA ARG A 714 -5.95 -28.49 4.49
C ARG A 714 -4.73 -28.79 5.35
N PHE A 715 -4.71 -29.93 6.05
CA PHE A 715 -3.57 -30.35 6.87
C PHE A 715 -2.30 -30.49 6.01
N CYS A 716 -2.34 -31.18 4.88
CA CYS A 716 -1.19 -31.34 3.99
C CYS A 716 -0.64 -30.00 3.49
N ARG A 717 -1.54 -29.06 3.18
CA ARG A 717 -1.16 -27.71 2.75
C ARG A 717 -0.46 -26.92 3.86
N ARG A 718 -0.93 -27.05 5.08
CA ARG A 718 -0.34 -26.40 6.27
C ARG A 718 0.99 -27.02 6.66
N ALA A 719 1.13 -28.35 6.53
CA ALA A 719 2.27 -29.10 7.06
C ALA A 719 3.62 -28.58 6.56
N SER A 720 3.75 -28.29 5.25
CA SER A 720 5.02 -27.79 4.70
C SER A 720 5.37 -26.36 5.17
N ALA A 721 4.38 -25.46 5.29
CA ALA A 721 4.59 -24.13 5.83
C ALA A 721 4.93 -24.18 7.33
N LYS A 722 4.21 -25.00 8.10
CA LYS A 722 4.50 -25.25 9.53
C LYS A 722 5.89 -25.88 9.74
N GLY A 723 6.32 -26.76 8.83
CA GLY A 723 7.66 -27.33 8.81
C GLY A 723 8.73 -26.25 8.65
N LYS A 724 8.55 -25.32 7.70
CA LYS A 724 9.44 -24.15 7.54
C LYS A 724 9.48 -23.28 8.80
N ILE A 725 8.32 -22.95 9.38
CA ILE A 725 8.23 -22.17 10.62
C ILE A 725 8.96 -22.86 11.78
N LYS A 726 8.78 -24.20 11.93
CA LYS A 726 9.47 -24.97 12.97
C LYS A 726 10.99 -24.96 12.77
N LYS A 727 11.45 -25.15 11.52
CA LYS A 727 12.87 -25.10 11.16
C LYS A 727 13.44 -23.71 11.45
N ALA A 728 12.78 -22.65 11.01
CA ALA A 728 13.17 -21.27 11.24
C ALA A 728 13.35 -20.95 12.73
N ARG A 729 12.40 -21.40 13.56
CA ARG A 729 12.50 -21.23 15.03
C ARG A 729 13.70 -21.96 15.64
N LYS A 730 14.01 -23.16 15.14
CA LYS A 730 15.18 -23.93 15.60
C LYS A 730 16.49 -23.26 15.20
N GLU A 731 16.56 -22.75 13.97
CA GLU A 731 17.77 -22.14 13.39
C GLU A 731 17.89 -20.65 13.71
N LYS A 732 16.88 -20.06 14.39
CA LYS A 732 16.76 -18.61 14.65
C LYS A 732 16.87 -17.77 13.38
N ASP A 733 16.36 -18.30 12.26
CA ASP A 733 16.40 -17.67 10.94
C ASP A 733 15.13 -16.84 10.71
N GLU A 734 15.27 -15.52 10.79
CA GLU A 734 14.17 -14.56 10.64
C GLU A 734 13.55 -14.60 9.25
N LEU A 735 14.39 -14.65 8.20
CA LEU A 735 13.88 -14.68 6.81
C LEU A 735 13.10 -15.96 6.51
N LEU A 736 13.58 -17.12 7.04
CA LEU A 736 12.86 -18.37 6.91
C LEU A 736 11.53 -18.35 7.69
N LEU A 737 11.49 -17.66 8.83
CA LEU A 737 10.28 -17.51 9.63
C LEU A 737 9.25 -16.67 8.89
N MET A 738 9.65 -15.54 8.31
CA MET A 738 8.79 -14.68 7.49
C MET A 738 8.26 -15.42 6.26
N ASP A 739 9.13 -16.12 5.52
CA ASP A 739 8.75 -16.95 4.37
C ASP A 739 7.74 -18.04 4.77
N GLY A 740 7.97 -18.71 5.89
CA GLY A 740 7.07 -19.72 6.41
C GLY A 740 5.67 -19.18 6.74
N TRP A 741 5.60 -18.02 7.39
CA TRP A 741 4.33 -17.36 7.70
C TRP A 741 3.64 -16.79 6.46
N PHE A 742 4.37 -16.19 5.54
CA PHE A 742 3.83 -15.71 4.26
C PHE A 742 3.16 -16.85 3.48
N ILE A 743 3.89 -17.95 3.26
CA ILE A 743 3.36 -19.14 2.58
C ILE A 743 2.15 -19.72 3.32
N PHE A 744 2.17 -19.74 4.66
CA PHE A 744 1.06 -20.23 5.47
C PHE A 744 -0.22 -19.43 5.19
N HIS A 745 -0.16 -18.09 5.27
CA HIS A 745 -1.34 -17.25 5.10
C HIS A 745 -1.80 -17.17 3.64
N VAL A 746 -0.89 -17.06 2.68
CA VAL A 746 -1.25 -17.14 1.26
C VAL A 746 -2.02 -18.43 0.98
N ARG A 747 -1.58 -19.59 1.52
CA ARG A 747 -2.28 -20.86 1.32
C ARG A 747 -3.63 -20.93 2.02
N GLU A 748 -3.75 -20.41 3.23
CA GLU A 748 -5.02 -20.42 3.96
C GLU A 748 -6.07 -19.54 3.27
N ASN A 749 -5.67 -18.38 2.81
CA ASN A 749 -6.53 -17.39 2.15
C ASN A 749 -6.80 -17.71 0.68
N SER A 750 -6.01 -18.59 0.05
CA SER A 750 -6.19 -19.01 -1.33
C SER A 750 -7.34 -20.01 -1.50
N SER A 751 -7.93 -20.00 -2.69
CA SER A 751 -8.77 -21.08 -3.19
C SER A 751 -7.93 -22.10 -3.98
N ILE A 752 -8.54 -23.24 -4.40
CA ILE A 752 -7.85 -24.20 -5.29
C ILE A 752 -7.49 -23.50 -6.62
N ARG A 753 -8.42 -22.71 -7.17
CA ARG A 753 -8.21 -21.96 -8.41
C ARG A 753 -7.00 -21.01 -8.29
N SER A 754 -7.01 -20.12 -7.31
CA SER A 754 -5.93 -19.14 -7.17
C SER A 754 -4.57 -19.78 -6.92
N LEU A 755 -4.49 -20.90 -6.19
CA LEU A 755 -3.25 -21.66 -6.00
C LEU A 755 -2.69 -22.28 -7.27
N CYS A 756 -3.56 -22.74 -8.16
CA CYS A 756 -3.11 -23.32 -9.43
C CYS A 756 -2.68 -22.21 -10.39
N MET A 757 -3.49 -21.17 -10.53
CA MET A 757 -3.19 -20.03 -11.39
C MET A 757 -1.94 -19.25 -10.97
N SER A 758 -1.66 -19.15 -9.64
CA SER A 758 -0.44 -18.50 -9.13
C SER A 758 0.82 -19.35 -9.24
N SER A 759 0.76 -20.55 -9.78
CA SER A 759 1.87 -21.51 -9.74
C SER A 759 2.90 -21.37 -10.87
N GLY A 760 2.75 -20.42 -11.80
CA GLY A 760 3.62 -20.27 -12.96
C GLY A 760 3.68 -21.55 -13.83
N GLY A 761 2.53 -22.17 -14.07
CA GLY A 761 2.40 -23.38 -14.89
C GLY A 761 2.76 -24.70 -14.21
N ILE A 762 3.24 -24.70 -12.96
CA ILE A 762 3.57 -25.93 -12.20
C ILE A 762 2.32 -26.77 -11.94
N ARG A 763 1.17 -26.13 -11.72
CA ARG A 763 -0.13 -26.77 -11.50
C ARG A 763 -1.08 -26.37 -12.61
N GLN A 764 -1.50 -27.36 -13.36
CA GLN A 764 -2.41 -27.19 -14.49
C GLN A 764 -3.85 -27.53 -14.08
N GLU A 765 -4.78 -27.45 -15.02
CA GLU A 765 -6.21 -27.70 -14.81
C GLU A 765 -6.51 -29.09 -14.22
N HIS A 766 -5.84 -30.12 -14.69
CA HIS A 766 -5.97 -31.48 -14.16
C HIS A 766 -5.66 -31.54 -12.65
N SER A 767 -4.59 -30.86 -12.21
CA SER A 767 -4.23 -30.78 -10.79
C SER A 767 -5.29 -30.02 -9.96
N MET A 768 -5.89 -28.98 -10.55
CA MET A 768 -6.96 -28.18 -9.93
C MET A 768 -8.20 -29.04 -9.65
N TYR A 769 -8.70 -29.77 -10.65
CA TYR A 769 -9.85 -30.67 -10.47
C TYR A 769 -9.51 -31.89 -9.62
N GLY A 770 -8.29 -32.42 -9.72
CA GLY A 770 -7.82 -33.48 -8.83
C GLY A 770 -7.90 -33.10 -7.35
N LEU A 771 -7.41 -31.93 -7.00
CA LEU A 771 -7.49 -31.39 -5.65
C LEU A 771 -8.93 -31.12 -5.21
N LEU A 772 -9.78 -30.60 -6.11
CA LEU A 772 -11.21 -30.38 -5.82
C LEU A 772 -11.92 -31.67 -5.46
N TYR A 773 -11.82 -32.71 -6.32
CA TYR A 773 -12.48 -33.99 -6.09
C TYR A 773 -11.92 -34.72 -4.88
N LEU A 774 -10.63 -34.59 -4.58
CA LEU A 774 -10.04 -35.10 -3.36
C LEU A 774 -10.66 -34.43 -2.12
N ALA A 775 -10.78 -33.11 -2.13
CA ALA A 775 -11.38 -32.36 -1.04
C ALA A 775 -12.87 -32.66 -0.84
N GLN A 776 -13.60 -32.91 -1.93
CA GLN A 776 -15.00 -33.33 -1.92
C GLN A 776 -15.21 -34.80 -1.52
N GLY A 777 -14.14 -35.59 -1.48
CA GLY A 777 -14.20 -37.01 -1.11
C GLY A 777 -14.40 -38.00 -2.25
N ASN A 778 -14.34 -37.54 -3.50
CA ASN A 778 -14.43 -38.43 -4.66
C ASN A 778 -13.02 -38.87 -5.13
N ILE A 779 -12.51 -39.94 -4.51
CA ILE A 779 -11.14 -40.43 -4.77
C ILE A 779 -10.94 -40.90 -6.22
N PHE A 780 -11.90 -41.61 -6.81
CA PHE A 780 -11.76 -42.11 -8.17
C PHE A 780 -11.65 -40.97 -9.18
N LYS A 781 -12.50 -39.96 -9.08
CA LYS A 781 -12.38 -38.75 -9.92
C LYS A 781 -11.10 -37.98 -9.63
N ALA A 782 -10.66 -37.91 -8.37
CA ALA A 782 -9.41 -37.24 -8.04
C ALA A 782 -8.20 -37.93 -8.72
N ILE A 783 -8.11 -39.27 -8.64
CA ILE A 783 -7.07 -40.06 -9.31
C ILE A 783 -7.13 -39.87 -10.82
N TYR A 784 -8.32 -39.98 -11.43
CA TYR A 784 -8.51 -39.77 -12.88
C TYR A 784 -7.93 -38.41 -13.31
N TYR A 785 -8.29 -37.31 -12.59
CA TYR A 785 -7.79 -35.99 -12.93
C TYR A 785 -6.28 -35.83 -12.69
N PHE A 786 -5.71 -36.41 -11.62
CA PHE A 786 -4.25 -36.35 -11.40
C PHE A 786 -3.43 -37.12 -12.47
N LEU A 787 -4.03 -38.15 -13.07
CA LEU A 787 -3.39 -38.92 -14.17
C LEU A 787 -3.62 -38.27 -15.54
N LYS A 788 -4.64 -37.41 -15.68
CA LYS A 788 -4.93 -36.70 -16.92
C LYS A 788 -3.79 -35.73 -17.23
N LYS A 789 -3.38 -35.65 -18.49
CA LYS A 789 -2.42 -34.64 -18.96
C LYS A 789 -3.13 -33.59 -19.82
N ASP A 790 -2.83 -32.36 -19.58
CA ASP A 790 -3.28 -31.24 -20.42
C ASP A 790 -2.44 -31.26 -21.72
N LYS A 791 -3.05 -30.93 -22.85
CA LYS A 791 -2.39 -30.88 -24.18
C LYS A 791 -2.26 -29.41 -24.56
N PRO A 792 -1.09 -28.77 -24.37
CA PRO A 792 -0.90 -27.39 -24.79
C PRO A 792 -0.77 -27.26 -26.30
N TYR A 793 -1.27 -26.19 -26.88
CA TYR A 793 -0.83 -25.77 -28.21
C TYR A 793 0.66 -25.38 -28.16
N PRO A 794 1.43 -25.58 -29.25
CA PRO A 794 2.84 -25.26 -29.28
C PRO A 794 3.09 -23.76 -29.02
N TYR A 795 4.22 -23.45 -28.39
CA TYR A 795 4.71 -22.10 -28.22
C TYR A 795 5.75 -21.75 -29.27
N PRO A 796 5.79 -20.50 -29.81
CA PRO A 796 6.76 -20.10 -30.85
C PRO A 796 8.23 -20.17 -30.40
N ASP A 797 8.49 -20.07 -29.09
CA ASP A 797 9.83 -20.18 -28.52
C ASP A 797 10.31 -21.62 -28.29
N GLY A 798 9.55 -22.61 -28.77
CA GLY A 798 9.86 -24.02 -28.59
C GLY A 798 9.67 -24.57 -27.18
N SER A 799 9.15 -23.75 -26.24
CA SER A 799 8.87 -24.25 -24.90
C SER A 799 7.76 -25.29 -24.93
N LYS A 800 8.06 -26.49 -24.41
CA LYS A 800 7.08 -27.57 -24.21
C LYS A 800 6.67 -27.57 -22.74
N LYS A 801 5.41 -27.37 -22.46
CA LYS A 801 4.88 -27.56 -21.10
C LYS A 801 3.67 -28.45 -21.03
#